data_82de05cdd2c3e313528322cc11b3cf07
#
_entry.id   82de05cdd2c3e313528322cc11b3cf07
#
_cell.length_a   1.000
_cell.length_b   1.000
_cell.length_c   1.000
_cell.angle_alpha   90.00
_cell.angle_beta   90.00
_cell.angle_gamma   90.00
#
_symmetry.space_group_name_H-M   'P 1'
#
loop_
_entity.id
_entity.type
_entity.pdbx_description
1 polymer ?
#
loop_
_entity_poly.entity_id
_entity_poly.type
_entity_poly.pdbx_seq_one_letter_code
_entity_poly.pdbx_strand_id
1 'polypeptide(L)'
;MPEPPANQHKDGSKDHSPERVVERLATPKELAEFGTIRPNPQLEERILALLETGMTEGESPEGQPLETKHTEMTIEVREPAIVEVPLEPRAANPVETASEPDEVRSEKTEISKESPEETLAATPGESRTAGSDLLVFAEVLDQHRQWVESGGSTGARGDFAGADLAGADLTGVNLQGAQLQKVNLRGADLSMANLRGANLVEADLREANLLGTEFSGANLMGANLYGAQGLWSGRLGGTNLFDATLPEAVSAHDGGKTIAQATQSARGFYLLVIGLCLATCVLVALTTDVRLLLDLSAAPTSRIPNILPLQGFYMGAPLLLTVMYLRLQFLLLRLWGSIAVLPAVFPDGQTPEKDGRWYLVAPIRPLLRWSRDPRSPMAQVESVMGRLLVYWAVPAVLFFLWLRYLVMQDYRGTLLHVFLIMLASAAACGTPRIVARVLRPGDWSDESTPHFLRDVLSALRGSFAAGLVLFLLSLGVIRGLPADPNIRPEVSQGDPRRWAATAFRSVGFRPYADITEESVEGMPVKAGNGDTGTSDAPGPRLNEINLRYARGYRAEFANARMWRANLEGASLSEADFRGVNLREGVLRSANMDKLQASKTNLVSADAQGANFAGADFQNADMSYANLAGAVLTTANLARATLYAVNLRQANLLRADLSHADLRDAKAELAVFSLATLEQTDLSAAKLAGANMTGAQFKGTILLEADLAKTDLRGAAFPGAILRQAHLDGANLEGADLRGALGLEASQVCSTKGWRGAQLDADVKAATEQLCGASQANPKP
;
A
#
# COMPACT_ATOMS: atom_id res chain seq x y z
N MET A 1 -24.38 30.17 43.37
CA MET A 1 -24.10 30.43 44.80
C MET A 1 -24.99 29.54 45.66
N PRO A 2 -24.50 28.84 46.72
CA PRO A 2 -23.14 28.82 47.24
C PRO A 2 -22.48 27.42 47.24
N GLU A 3 -21.16 27.41 47.15
CA GLU A 3 -20.22 26.47 47.76
C GLU A 3 -20.06 26.78 49.26
N PRO A 4 -19.16 26.13 50.02
CA PRO A 4 -18.68 24.74 50.18
C PRO A 4 -18.82 24.28 51.70
N PRO A 5 -18.08 23.34 52.31
CA PRO A 5 -16.67 23.45 52.59
C PRO A 5 -15.82 22.16 52.61
N ALA A 6 -14.52 22.41 52.57
CA ALA A 6 -13.39 21.50 52.75
C ALA A 6 -13.11 21.12 54.21
N ASN A 7 -12.35 20.04 54.44
CA ASN A 7 -11.21 19.89 55.37
C ASN A 7 -10.65 18.48 55.29
N GLN A 8 -9.41 18.30 54.95
CA GLN A 8 -8.11 18.40 55.64
C GLN A 8 -7.65 17.12 56.35
N HIS A 9 -6.46 16.73 55.96
CA HIS A 9 -5.30 16.14 56.66
C HIS A 9 -5.14 14.62 56.54
N LYS A 10 -4.00 14.02 56.24
CA LYS A 10 -2.56 14.26 56.37
C LYS A 10 -1.76 13.11 55.76
N ASP A 11 -0.62 13.45 55.16
CA ASP A 11 0.68 12.82 55.14
C ASP A 11 0.91 11.29 55.10
N GLY A 12 1.76 10.87 54.16
CA GLY A 12 2.51 9.63 54.22
C GLY A 12 3.16 9.23 52.89
N SER A 13 4.36 9.77 52.67
CA SER A 13 5.30 9.36 51.59
C SER A 13 5.58 7.86 51.56
N LYS A 14 5.69 7.28 50.36
CA LYS A 14 6.77 6.34 49.97
C LYS A 14 6.69 5.97 48.49
N ASP A 15 7.85 6.06 47.82
CA ASP A 15 8.24 5.51 46.56
C ASP A 15 7.70 4.10 46.29
N HIS A 16 7.22 3.86 45.08
CA HIS A 16 7.40 2.59 44.37
C HIS A 16 7.17 2.76 42.85
N SER A 17 8.23 2.47 42.13
CA SER A 17 8.28 2.27 40.69
C SER A 17 7.26 1.23 40.16
N PRO A 18 6.81 1.32 38.87
CA PRO A 18 5.86 0.37 38.30
C PRO A 18 6.56 -0.93 37.89
N GLU A 19 6.25 -2.00 38.62
CA GLU A 19 6.58 -3.37 38.23
C GLU A 19 5.69 -3.84 37.08
N ARG A 20 6.32 -4.59 36.17
CA ARG A 20 5.76 -5.28 35.03
C ARG A 20 4.68 -6.27 35.47
N VAL A 21 3.48 -6.12 34.94
CA VAL A 21 2.46 -7.18 34.99
C VAL A 21 2.82 -8.21 33.92
N VAL A 22 3.36 -9.35 34.39
CA VAL A 22 3.51 -10.57 33.58
C VAL A 22 2.20 -11.34 33.74
N GLU A 23 1.44 -11.47 32.65
CA GLU A 23 0.30 -12.39 32.59
C GLU A 23 0.80 -13.83 32.79
N ARG A 24 0.44 -14.41 33.94
CA ARG A 24 0.61 -15.85 34.20
C ARG A 24 -0.52 -16.61 33.52
N LEU A 25 -0.16 -17.45 32.54
CA LEU A 25 -1.03 -18.50 32.07
C LEU A 25 -1.33 -19.46 33.22
N ALA A 26 -2.61 -19.70 33.47
CA ALA A 26 -3.09 -20.62 34.50
C ALA A 26 -2.57 -22.05 34.25
N THR A 27 -2.11 -22.70 35.28
CA THR A 27 -1.59 -24.06 35.20
C THR A 27 -2.76 -25.07 35.15
N PRO A 28 -2.54 -26.30 34.59
CA PRO A 28 -3.61 -27.32 34.44
C PRO A 28 -4.28 -27.75 35.73
N LYS A 29 -3.80 -27.34 36.91
CA LYS A 29 -4.39 -27.66 38.20
C LYS A 29 -5.53 -26.74 38.62
N GLU A 30 -5.58 -25.52 38.08
CA GLU A 30 -6.65 -24.55 38.42
C GLU A 30 -7.89 -24.69 37.54
N LEU A 31 -7.81 -25.52 36.46
CA LEU A 31 -8.95 -25.88 35.61
C LEU A 31 -9.74 -27.09 36.13
N ALA A 32 -9.33 -27.74 37.23
CA ALA A 32 -9.97 -28.92 37.78
C ALA A 32 -11.13 -28.64 38.76
N GLU A 33 -11.40 -27.36 39.11
CA GLU A 33 -12.45 -27.00 40.08
C GLU A 33 -13.78 -26.52 39.48
N PHE A 34 -13.93 -26.56 38.14
CA PHE A 34 -15.22 -26.30 37.51
C PHE A 34 -15.83 -27.60 36.94
N GLY A 35 -16.73 -28.19 37.72
CA GLY A 35 -17.86 -29.04 37.33
C GLY A 35 -17.56 -30.21 36.40
N THR A 36 -17.50 -31.39 36.99
CA THR A 36 -17.50 -32.72 36.36
C THR A 36 -18.53 -32.89 35.24
N ILE A 37 -18.09 -32.80 33.99
CA ILE A 37 -18.76 -33.40 32.84
C ILE A 37 -18.10 -34.78 32.65
N ARG A 38 -18.88 -35.87 32.81
CA ARG A 38 -18.39 -37.21 32.54
C ARG A 38 -18.21 -37.39 31.04
N PRO A 39 -17.02 -37.75 30.55
CA PRO A 39 -16.84 -38.05 29.12
C PRO A 39 -17.51 -39.38 28.75
N ASN A 40 -18.06 -39.42 27.54
CA ASN A 40 -18.64 -40.63 26.94
C ASN A 40 -17.50 -41.65 26.72
N PRO A 41 -17.62 -42.90 27.23
CA PRO A 41 -16.55 -43.92 27.15
C PRO A 41 -16.11 -44.27 25.72
N GLN A 42 -16.99 -44.09 24.73
CA GLN A 42 -16.66 -44.36 23.32
C GLN A 42 -15.75 -43.30 22.68
N LEU A 43 -15.63 -42.16 23.28
CA LEU A 43 -14.72 -41.08 22.80
C LEU A 43 -13.29 -41.30 23.31
N GLU A 44 -13.16 -41.81 24.55
CA GLU A 44 -11.84 -42.15 25.12
C GLU A 44 -11.17 -43.31 24.38
N GLU A 45 -11.94 -44.37 24.00
CA GLU A 45 -11.40 -45.49 23.22
C GLU A 45 -10.92 -45.07 21.83
N ARG A 46 -11.62 -44.14 21.16
CA ARG A 46 -11.19 -43.60 19.85
C ARG A 46 -9.96 -42.67 19.95
N ILE A 47 -9.80 -41.93 21.03
CA ILE A 47 -8.64 -41.07 21.25
C ILE A 47 -7.41 -41.92 21.62
N LEU A 48 -7.57 -42.99 22.42
CA LEU A 48 -6.48 -43.89 22.76
C LEU A 48 -6.03 -44.68 21.51
N ALA A 49 -6.93 -45.16 20.66
CA ALA A 49 -6.58 -45.81 19.40
C ALA A 49 -5.83 -44.92 18.41
N LEU A 50 -6.06 -43.61 18.45
CA LEU A 50 -5.35 -42.62 17.61
C LEU A 50 -3.96 -42.23 18.18
N LEU A 51 -3.74 -42.40 19.49
CA LEU A 51 -2.45 -42.15 20.13
C LEU A 51 -1.53 -43.37 20.07
N GLU A 52 -2.06 -44.60 20.01
CA GLU A 52 -1.24 -45.82 19.88
C GLU A 52 -0.72 -46.09 18.47
N THR A 53 -1.26 -45.45 17.43
CA THR A 53 -0.78 -45.56 16.03
C THR A 53 0.29 -44.53 15.66
N GLY A 54 0.74 -43.73 16.60
CA GLY A 54 1.67 -42.59 16.34
C GLY A 54 3.07 -42.68 16.93
N MET A 55 3.45 -43.75 17.64
CA MET A 55 4.81 -43.89 18.20
C MET A 55 5.28 -45.33 18.08
N THR A 56 6.08 -45.66 17.09
CA THR A 56 7.15 -46.64 17.18
C THR A 56 8.37 -46.12 16.42
N GLU A 57 9.36 -45.75 17.19
CA GLU A 57 10.75 -45.77 16.78
C GLU A 57 11.19 -47.18 16.46
N GLY A 58 12.13 -47.36 15.54
CA GLY A 58 12.71 -48.64 15.35
C GLY A 58 13.68 -48.72 14.19
N GLU A 59 14.95 -48.46 14.50
CA GLU A 59 16.13 -49.21 14.10
C GLU A 59 16.30 -49.72 12.66
N SER A 60 17.41 -49.28 12.09
CA SER A 60 18.12 -49.86 10.93
C SER A 60 18.51 -51.31 11.14
N PRO A 61 18.69 -52.09 10.08
CA PRO A 61 19.89 -52.90 9.97
C PRO A 61 20.65 -52.67 8.66
N GLU A 62 21.96 -52.80 8.85
CA GLU A 62 23.06 -52.75 7.93
C GLU A 62 22.97 -53.72 6.74
N GLY A 63 23.63 -53.33 5.67
CA GLY A 63 24.49 -54.23 4.91
C GLY A 63 24.06 -54.58 3.50
N GLN A 64 24.59 -53.96 2.51
CA GLN A 64 25.51 -54.36 1.47
C GLN A 64 25.39 -53.58 0.19
N PRO A 65 26.45 -53.39 -0.62
CA PRO A 65 26.56 -52.40 -1.65
C PRO A 65 26.13 -52.93 -3.02
N LEU A 66 25.49 -52.11 -3.80
CA LEU A 66 25.26 -52.35 -5.23
C LEU A 66 25.92 -51.25 -6.07
N GLU A 67 26.69 -51.77 -6.97
CA GLU A 67 27.59 -51.15 -7.94
C GLU A 67 27.01 -49.96 -8.67
N THR A 68 27.81 -48.90 -8.71
CA THR A 68 27.71 -47.78 -9.63
C THR A 68 28.04 -48.23 -11.06
N LYS A 69 27.07 -48.14 -11.96
CA LYS A 69 27.33 -48.03 -13.39
C LYS A 69 27.28 -46.57 -13.82
N HIS A 70 28.45 -46.00 -14.03
CA HIS A 70 28.67 -44.81 -14.77
C HIS A 70 28.15 -45.00 -16.23
N THR A 71 27.22 -44.18 -16.64
CA THR A 71 26.97 -43.95 -18.08
C THR A 71 27.26 -42.47 -18.30
N GLU A 72 28.46 -42.22 -18.82
CA GLU A 72 28.85 -40.95 -19.41
C GLU A 72 27.97 -40.67 -20.61
N MET A 73 27.20 -39.60 -20.57
CA MET A 73 26.52 -39.06 -21.73
C MET A 73 27.24 -37.76 -22.13
N THR A 74 28.14 -37.91 -23.06
CA THR A 74 28.82 -36.82 -23.76
C THR A 74 27.78 -36.04 -24.56
N ILE A 75 27.54 -34.78 -24.21
CA ILE A 75 26.78 -33.87 -25.05
C ILE A 75 27.77 -33.10 -25.92
N GLU A 76 27.79 -33.47 -27.20
CA GLU A 76 28.44 -32.71 -28.27
C GLU A 76 27.74 -31.36 -28.43
N VAL A 77 28.48 -30.27 -28.16
CA VAL A 77 28.06 -28.89 -28.48
C VAL A 77 28.34 -28.68 -29.97
N ARG A 78 27.31 -28.67 -30.77
CA ARG A 78 27.38 -28.18 -32.17
C ARG A 78 27.21 -26.67 -32.16
N GLU A 79 28.26 -25.96 -32.55
CA GLU A 79 28.22 -24.57 -32.98
C GLU A 79 27.31 -24.41 -34.21
N PRO A 80 26.46 -23.37 -34.28
CA PRO A 80 25.77 -23.06 -35.53
C PRO A 80 26.69 -22.31 -36.50
N ALA A 81 26.83 -22.89 -37.69
CA ALA A 81 27.56 -22.36 -38.82
C ALA A 81 27.09 -20.95 -39.21
N ILE A 82 28.09 -20.09 -39.44
CA ILE A 82 27.98 -18.79 -40.08
C ILE A 82 27.71 -19.03 -41.55
N VAL A 83 26.52 -18.61 -42.01
CA VAL A 83 26.23 -18.54 -43.46
C VAL A 83 26.59 -17.12 -43.91
N GLU A 84 27.73 -17.02 -44.59
CA GLU A 84 28.09 -15.86 -45.41
C GLU A 84 27.21 -15.83 -46.68
N VAL A 85 26.52 -14.71 -46.89
CA VAL A 85 25.86 -14.38 -48.16
C VAL A 85 26.66 -13.26 -48.82
N PRO A 86 27.10 -13.43 -50.08
CA PRO A 86 27.97 -12.48 -50.74
C PRO A 86 27.24 -11.21 -51.18
N LEU A 87 27.92 -10.09 -51.01
CA LEU A 87 27.59 -8.81 -51.62
C LEU A 87 28.04 -8.81 -53.08
N GLU A 88 27.14 -8.69 -54.03
CA GLU A 88 27.42 -8.20 -55.36
C GLU A 88 26.87 -6.78 -55.57
N PRO A 89 27.61 -5.94 -56.31
CA PRO A 89 27.33 -4.54 -56.47
C PRO A 89 26.44 -4.26 -57.68
N ARG A 90 25.46 -3.39 -57.55
CA ARG A 90 24.71 -2.88 -58.71
C ARG A 90 24.88 -1.38 -58.89
N ALA A 91 25.49 -1.11 -59.99
CA ALA A 91 25.77 0.07 -60.77
C ALA A 91 24.79 1.26 -60.68
N ALA A 92 25.43 2.37 -60.90
CA ALA A 92 24.92 3.73 -61.04
C ALA A 92 24.18 3.97 -62.38
N ASN A 93 23.43 5.08 -62.34
CA ASN A 93 23.06 6.04 -63.40
C ASN A 93 21.68 5.87 -64.08
N PRO A 94 21.17 6.94 -64.73
CA PRO A 94 21.40 8.40 -64.54
C PRO A 94 20.13 9.29 -64.59
N VAL A 95 20.26 10.56 -64.10
CA VAL A 95 19.87 11.85 -64.73
C VAL A 95 18.50 12.01 -65.45
N GLU A 96 17.75 12.99 -64.99
CA GLU A 96 17.06 14.04 -65.76
C GLU A 96 16.55 15.08 -64.77
N THR A 97 17.12 16.24 -64.71
CA THR A 97 17.03 17.55 -65.36
C THR A 97 15.65 18.19 -65.41
N ALA A 98 15.69 19.47 -65.03
CA ALA A 98 14.79 20.58 -65.30
C ALA A 98 13.77 20.86 -64.18
N SER A 99 13.62 22.06 -63.66
CA SER A 99 13.86 23.43 -64.23
C SER A 99 13.68 24.45 -63.07
N GLU A 100 14.60 25.40 -62.99
CA GLU A 100 14.31 26.76 -62.56
C GLU A 100 13.32 27.41 -63.58
N PRO A 101 12.73 28.61 -63.38
CA PRO A 101 13.11 29.71 -62.48
C PRO A 101 11.89 30.42 -61.83
N ASP A 102 12.10 31.34 -60.92
CA ASP A 102 11.75 32.77 -61.10
C ASP A 102 12.07 33.63 -59.87
N GLU A 103 12.83 34.62 -60.21
CA GLU A 103 13.11 35.87 -59.52
C GLU A 103 11.86 36.53 -58.94
N VAL A 104 11.98 37.24 -57.82
CA VAL A 104 11.54 38.63 -57.64
C VAL A 104 12.23 39.27 -56.40
N ARG A 105 13.18 40.11 -56.67
CA ARG A 105 13.23 41.54 -56.41
C ARG A 105 13.68 42.00 -55.00
N SER A 106 14.94 42.45 -55.09
CA SER A 106 15.61 43.41 -54.23
C SER A 106 14.80 44.69 -54.05
N GLU A 107 14.76 45.19 -52.83
CA GLU A 107 14.69 46.65 -52.56
C GLU A 107 15.81 47.06 -51.62
N LYS A 108 16.79 47.71 -52.24
CA LYS A 108 17.81 48.56 -51.62
C LYS A 108 17.09 49.82 -51.12
N THR A 109 17.31 50.22 -49.88
CA THR A 109 17.16 51.62 -49.50
C THR A 109 18.52 52.09 -48.97
N GLU A 110 19.15 52.82 -49.82
CA GLU A 110 20.26 53.72 -49.45
C GLU A 110 19.69 54.93 -48.72
N ILE A 111 20.29 55.28 -47.58
CA ILE A 111 20.24 56.66 -47.10
C ILE A 111 21.62 56.99 -46.50
N SER A 112 22.30 57.77 -47.30
CA SER A 112 23.09 58.98 -47.06
C SER A 112 24.11 59.03 -45.92
N LYS A 113 25.31 59.14 -46.35
CA LYS A 113 26.47 59.79 -45.69
C LYS A 113 26.16 61.26 -45.43
N GLU A 114 26.41 61.71 -44.20
CA GLU A 114 26.92 63.04 -43.95
C GLU A 114 27.83 62.93 -42.73
N SER A 115 29.10 63.19 -43.01
CA SER A 115 30.11 63.65 -42.01
C SER A 115 30.00 65.17 -41.88
N PRO A 116 30.40 65.66 -40.73
CA PRO A 116 31.45 66.68 -40.85
C PRO A 116 32.67 66.37 -39.96
N GLU A 117 33.81 66.41 -40.59
CA GLU A 117 35.11 66.64 -39.98
C GLU A 117 35.10 67.96 -39.24
N GLU A 118 35.58 67.93 -38.00
CA GLU A 118 36.27 69.06 -37.42
C GLU A 118 37.51 68.58 -36.65
N THR A 119 38.62 68.79 -37.24
CA THR A 119 39.98 68.68 -36.78
C THR A 119 40.21 69.60 -35.61
N LEU A 120 40.63 69.02 -34.46
CA LEU A 120 41.45 69.82 -33.51
C LEU A 120 42.64 68.99 -33.02
N ALA A 121 43.80 69.55 -33.25
CA ALA A 121 45.08 68.97 -33.05
C ALA A 121 45.35 68.57 -31.60
N ALA A 122 45.87 67.36 -31.42
CA ALA A 122 46.43 66.91 -30.16
C ALA A 122 47.84 67.45 -29.97
N THR A 123 48.07 68.14 -28.90
CA THR A 123 49.40 68.35 -28.30
C THR A 123 49.78 67.10 -27.46
N PRO A 124 51.01 66.62 -27.59
CA PRO A 124 51.47 65.47 -26.78
C PRO A 124 52.06 65.99 -25.47
N GLY A 125 51.64 65.29 -24.38
CA GLY A 125 52.47 65.33 -23.17
C GLY A 125 51.80 65.89 -21.92
N GLU A 126 51.02 65.07 -21.23
CA GLU A 126 51.03 65.15 -19.78
C GLU A 126 51.04 63.71 -19.27
N SER A 127 52.16 63.31 -18.68
CA SER A 127 52.29 62.08 -17.90
C SER A 127 51.36 62.20 -16.71
N ARG A 128 50.20 61.48 -16.80
CA ARG A 128 49.31 61.20 -15.63
C ARG A 128 50.19 60.52 -14.59
N THR A 129 50.38 61.16 -13.48
CA THR A 129 51.13 60.65 -12.34
C THR A 129 50.39 59.42 -11.76
N ALA A 130 51.09 58.32 -11.66
CA ALA A 130 50.57 57.01 -11.14
C ALA A 130 49.90 57.11 -9.74
N GLY A 131 50.01 58.25 -9.07
CA GLY A 131 49.43 58.52 -7.77
C GLY A 131 47.94 58.94 -7.80
N SER A 132 47.47 59.58 -8.90
CA SER A 132 46.07 60.02 -9.01
C SER A 132 45.17 58.89 -9.36
N ASP A 133 45.64 57.95 -10.16
CA ASP A 133 44.86 56.81 -10.60
C ASP A 133 44.64 55.75 -9.46
N LEU A 134 45.62 55.60 -8.57
CA LEU A 134 45.53 54.77 -7.36
C LEU A 134 44.53 55.32 -6.33
N LEU A 135 44.39 56.64 -6.17
CA LEU A 135 43.42 57.24 -5.26
C LEU A 135 42.00 57.10 -5.79
N VAL A 136 41.80 57.30 -7.09
CA VAL A 136 40.46 57.01 -7.73
C VAL A 136 40.11 55.58 -7.65
N PHE A 137 41.02 54.63 -7.85
CA PHE A 137 40.79 53.20 -7.71
C PHE A 137 40.35 52.83 -6.28
N ALA A 138 41.03 53.35 -5.25
CA ALA A 138 40.74 53.11 -3.85
C ALA A 138 39.31 53.58 -3.47
N GLU A 139 38.88 54.72 -3.98
CA GLU A 139 37.57 55.33 -3.75
C GLU A 139 36.48 54.49 -4.45
N VAL A 140 36.69 54.10 -5.70
CA VAL A 140 35.74 53.20 -6.44
C VAL A 140 35.64 51.82 -5.78
N LEU A 141 36.76 51.31 -5.23
CA LEU A 141 36.78 50.04 -4.53
C LEU A 141 35.99 50.11 -3.20
N ASP A 142 36.10 51.22 -2.45
CA ASP A 142 35.35 51.41 -1.20
C ASP A 142 33.84 51.55 -1.47
N GLN A 143 33.45 52.31 -2.50
CA GLN A 143 32.06 52.39 -2.97
C GLN A 143 31.52 51.02 -3.40
N HIS A 144 32.33 50.22 -4.08
CA HIS A 144 31.97 48.87 -4.48
C HIS A 144 31.82 47.94 -3.28
N ARG A 145 32.71 48.02 -2.28
CA ARG A 145 32.61 47.27 -1.04
C ARG A 145 31.26 47.53 -0.33
N GLN A 146 30.91 48.84 -0.19
CA GLN A 146 29.63 49.24 0.40
C GLN A 146 28.46 48.72 -0.40
N TRP A 147 28.54 48.69 -1.73
CA TRP A 147 27.50 48.15 -2.61
C TRP A 147 27.32 46.65 -2.40
N VAL A 148 28.41 45.88 -2.29
CA VAL A 148 28.35 44.44 -2.05
C VAL A 148 27.81 44.14 -0.65
N GLU A 149 28.31 44.79 0.40
CA GLU A 149 27.90 44.59 1.78
C GLU A 149 26.43 44.94 2.03
N SER A 150 25.95 45.99 1.37
CA SER A 150 24.55 46.44 1.45
C SER A 150 23.59 45.65 0.55
N GLY A 151 24.08 44.69 -0.26
CA GLY A 151 23.27 44.03 -1.27
C GLY A 151 22.75 44.96 -2.37
N GLY A 152 23.44 46.03 -2.66
CA GLY A 152 23.13 47.00 -3.73
C GLY A 152 22.29 48.20 -3.30
N SER A 153 22.03 48.35 -1.99
CA SER A 153 21.22 49.46 -1.47
C SER A 153 22.01 50.74 -1.18
N THR A 154 23.31 50.64 -0.91
CA THR A 154 24.23 51.78 -0.68
C THR A 154 25.53 51.53 -1.43
N GLY A 155 26.28 52.60 -1.72
CA GLY A 155 27.49 52.54 -2.55
C GLY A 155 27.19 52.45 -4.04
N ALA A 156 28.21 52.25 -4.84
CA ALA A 156 28.13 52.11 -6.29
C ALA A 156 28.81 50.82 -6.75
N ARG A 157 28.23 50.14 -7.75
CA ARG A 157 28.88 49.00 -8.39
C ARG A 157 30.19 49.46 -9.05
N GLY A 158 31.32 48.86 -8.65
CA GLY A 158 32.65 49.27 -9.18
C GLY A 158 32.72 49.08 -10.69
N ASP A 159 33.11 50.15 -11.38
CA ASP A 159 33.41 50.14 -12.80
C ASP A 159 34.92 50.39 -12.97
N PHE A 160 35.63 49.36 -13.37
CA PHE A 160 37.07 49.30 -13.63
C PHE A 160 37.34 48.99 -15.09
N ALA A 161 36.38 49.26 -15.99
CA ALA A 161 36.53 48.96 -17.40
C ALA A 161 37.72 49.73 -18.01
N GLY A 162 38.63 48.97 -18.65
CA GLY A 162 39.83 49.50 -19.28
C GLY A 162 40.90 50.06 -18.32
N ALA A 163 40.76 49.85 -17.02
CA ALA A 163 41.76 50.24 -16.03
C ALA A 163 43.08 49.46 -16.21
N ASP A 164 44.23 50.11 -15.95
CA ASP A 164 45.54 49.43 -15.90
C ASP A 164 45.91 49.11 -14.45
N LEU A 165 45.76 47.84 -14.12
CA LEU A 165 46.00 47.23 -12.80
C LEU A 165 47.11 46.15 -12.89
N ALA A 166 48.03 46.34 -13.87
CA ALA A 166 49.10 45.36 -14.04
C ALA A 166 50.02 45.34 -12.79
N GLY A 167 50.25 44.10 -12.28
CA GLY A 167 51.04 43.87 -11.07
C GLY A 167 50.44 44.37 -9.76
N ALA A 168 49.19 44.80 -9.75
CA ALA A 168 48.48 45.23 -8.54
C ALA A 168 48.30 44.10 -7.54
N ASP A 169 48.43 44.41 -6.24
CA ASP A 169 48.03 43.47 -5.16
C ASP A 169 46.55 43.67 -4.87
N LEU A 170 45.76 42.66 -5.30
CA LEU A 170 44.33 42.58 -5.11
C LEU A 170 43.95 41.34 -4.27
N THR A 171 44.88 40.92 -3.40
CA THR A 171 44.72 39.75 -2.56
C THR A 171 43.48 39.86 -1.67
N GLY A 172 42.56 38.89 -1.77
CA GLY A 172 41.35 38.83 -0.96
C GLY A 172 40.29 39.91 -1.26
N VAL A 173 40.49 40.76 -2.28
CA VAL A 173 39.56 41.83 -2.63
C VAL A 173 38.22 41.27 -3.11
N ASN A 174 37.13 41.89 -2.65
CA ASN A 174 35.77 41.52 -3.09
C ASN A 174 35.32 42.37 -4.28
N LEU A 175 35.43 41.83 -5.47
CA LEU A 175 35.01 42.37 -6.75
C LEU A 175 33.77 41.71 -7.32
N GLN A 176 32.91 41.18 -6.43
CA GLN A 176 31.71 40.49 -6.83
C GLN A 176 30.80 41.35 -7.70
N GLY A 177 30.59 40.91 -8.94
CA GLY A 177 29.73 41.62 -9.88
C GLY A 177 30.35 42.90 -10.48
N ALA A 178 31.59 43.26 -10.19
CA ALA A 178 32.24 44.43 -10.75
C ALA A 178 32.33 44.43 -12.29
N GLN A 179 32.44 45.60 -12.90
CA GLN A 179 32.69 45.75 -14.32
C GLN A 179 34.21 45.88 -14.53
N LEU A 180 34.79 44.89 -15.24
CA LEU A 180 36.23 44.72 -15.45
C LEU A 180 36.52 44.43 -16.93
N GLN A 181 35.69 44.97 -17.84
CA GLN A 181 35.88 44.75 -19.28
C GLN A 181 37.20 45.42 -19.72
N LYS A 182 37.99 44.67 -20.50
CA LYS A 182 39.25 45.16 -21.04
C LYS A 182 40.25 45.66 -19.98
N VAL A 183 40.11 45.27 -18.74
CA VAL A 183 41.05 45.60 -17.67
C VAL A 183 42.39 44.90 -17.91
N ASN A 184 43.50 45.62 -17.65
CA ASN A 184 44.84 45.02 -17.66
C ASN A 184 45.18 44.57 -16.22
N LEU A 185 45.15 43.26 -15.99
CA LEU A 185 45.51 42.60 -14.73
C LEU A 185 46.73 41.70 -14.89
N ARG A 186 47.56 41.99 -15.88
CA ARG A 186 48.75 41.19 -16.16
C ARG A 186 49.71 41.18 -14.95
N GLY A 187 50.05 39.96 -14.47
CA GLY A 187 50.93 39.78 -13.32
C GLY A 187 50.34 40.24 -11.98
N ALA A 188 49.07 40.63 -11.93
CA ALA A 188 48.41 41.03 -10.67
C ALA A 188 48.25 39.85 -9.72
N ASP A 189 48.30 40.09 -8.41
CA ASP A 189 47.94 39.09 -7.38
C ASP A 189 46.46 39.21 -7.03
N LEU A 190 45.69 38.27 -7.52
CA LEU A 190 44.25 38.09 -7.26
C LEU A 190 43.99 36.94 -6.30
N SER A 191 45.03 36.45 -5.59
CA SER A 191 44.86 35.32 -4.71
C SER A 191 43.75 35.57 -3.68
N MET A 192 42.88 34.58 -3.48
CA MET A 192 41.70 34.64 -2.61
C MET A 192 40.66 35.72 -2.96
N ALA A 193 40.80 36.44 -4.08
CA ALA A 193 39.84 37.46 -4.52
C ALA A 193 38.50 36.86 -4.92
N ASN A 194 37.41 37.59 -4.66
CA ASN A 194 36.05 37.20 -5.03
C ASN A 194 35.61 37.95 -6.30
N LEU A 195 35.67 37.29 -7.46
CA LEU A 195 35.24 37.78 -8.76
C LEU A 195 33.90 37.18 -9.23
N ARG A 196 33.09 36.73 -8.30
CA ARG A 196 31.80 36.11 -8.63
C ARG A 196 30.90 37.03 -9.43
N GLY A 197 30.45 36.57 -10.59
CA GLY A 197 29.56 37.34 -11.46
C GLY A 197 30.16 38.63 -12.00
N ALA A 198 31.46 38.83 -11.86
CA ALA A 198 32.16 39.97 -12.44
C ALA A 198 32.18 39.87 -13.98
N ASN A 199 32.23 41.01 -14.64
CA ASN A 199 32.30 41.10 -16.10
C ASN A 199 33.76 41.41 -16.53
N LEU A 200 34.46 40.38 -17.00
CA LEU A 200 35.86 40.35 -17.38
C LEU A 200 36.03 40.15 -18.91
N VAL A 201 35.07 40.62 -19.69
CA VAL A 201 35.12 40.50 -21.16
C VAL A 201 36.40 41.16 -21.70
N GLU A 202 37.17 40.39 -22.51
CA GLU A 202 38.43 40.84 -23.10
C GLU A 202 39.49 41.33 -22.08
N ALA A 203 39.41 40.89 -20.81
CA ALA A 203 40.40 41.25 -19.79
C ALA A 203 41.74 40.53 -20.01
N ASP A 204 42.85 41.21 -19.71
CA ASP A 204 44.21 40.64 -19.75
C ASP A 204 44.65 40.16 -18.36
N LEU A 205 44.60 38.86 -18.13
CA LEU A 205 44.96 38.16 -16.89
C LEU A 205 46.24 37.34 -17.04
N ARG A 206 47.07 37.67 -18.05
CA ARG A 206 48.30 36.91 -18.28
C ARG A 206 49.24 37.00 -17.06
N GLU A 207 49.83 35.86 -16.74
CA GLU A 207 50.79 35.73 -15.65
C GLU A 207 50.24 36.13 -14.26
N ALA A 208 48.92 36.37 -14.11
CA ALA A 208 48.28 36.71 -12.83
C ALA A 208 48.30 35.53 -11.86
N ASN A 209 48.39 35.82 -10.55
CA ASN A 209 48.23 34.83 -9.49
C ASN A 209 46.73 34.70 -9.13
N LEU A 210 46.14 33.58 -9.46
CA LEU A 210 44.70 33.26 -9.27
C LEU A 210 44.48 32.20 -8.18
N LEU A 211 45.43 32.00 -7.26
CA LEU A 211 45.34 31.01 -6.21
C LEU A 211 44.16 31.31 -5.29
N GLY A 212 43.17 30.43 -5.30
CA GLY A 212 41.97 30.60 -4.46
C GLY A 212 40.96 31.64 -4.97
N THR A 213 41.17 32.24 -6.11
CA THR A 213 40.25 33.22 -6.72
C THR A 213 38.92 32.54 -7.10
N GLU A 214 37.82 33.21 -6.83
CA GLU A 214 36.46 32.70 -7.08
C GLU A 214 35.82 33.37 -8.30
N PHE A 215 35.68 32.65 -9.41
CA PHE A 215 35.12 33.16 -10.68
C PHE A 215 33.66 32.73 -10.91
N SER A 216 33.02 32.07 -9.97
CA SER A 216 31.67 31.48 -10.21
C SER A 216 30.71 32.50 -10.85
N GLY A 217 30.21 32.15 -12.05
CA GLY A 217 29.28 32.99 -12.80
C GLY A 217 29.87 34.24 -13.42
N ALA A 218 31.19 34.43 -13.41
CA ALA A 218 31.86 35.55 -14.09
C ALA A 218 31.78 35.40 -15.61
N ASN A 219 31.84 36.53 -16.32
CA ASN A 219 31.93 36.58 -17.78
C ASN A 219 33.36 36.84 -18.21
N LEU A 220 34.06 35.81 -18.66
CA LEU A 220 35.45 35.82 -19.12
C LEU A 220 35.55 35.70 -20.64
N MET A 221 34.53 36.10 -21.38
CA MET A 221 34.51 36.03 -22.85
C MET A 221 35.69 36.80 -23.45
N GLY A 222 36.50 36.15 -24.27
CA GLY A 222 37.69 36.73 -24.90
C GLY A 222 38.81 37.09 -23.93
N ALA A 223 38.74 36.73 -22.65
CA ALA A 223 39.79 37.04 -21.67
C ALA A 223 41.03 36.17 -21.88
N ASN A 224 42.22 36.79 -21.65
CA ASN A 224 43.51 36.12 -21.82
C ASN A 224 44.10 35.72 -20.45
N LEU A 225 44.08 34.44 -20.12
CA LEU A 225 44.61 33.85 -18.88
C LEU A 225 45.91 33.05 -19.14
N TYR A 226 46.59 33.30 -20.28
CA TYR A 226 47.82 32.58 -20.61
C TYR A 226 48.90 32.79 -19.52
N GLY A 227 49.48 31.71 -19.02
CA GLY A 227 50.50 31.77 -17.96
C GLY A 227 49.98 32.14 -16.56
N ALA A 228 48.69 32.35 -16.37
CA ALA A 228 48.12 32.58 -15.05
C ALA A 228 48.30 31.35 -14.13
N GLN A 229 48.64 31.62 -12.86
CA GLN A 229 48.95 30.57 -11.87
C GLN A 229 47.82 30.34 -10.88
N GLY A 230 47.70 29.13 -10.35
CA GLY A 230 46.74 28.82 -9.26
C GLY A 230 45.28 28.73 -9.69
N LEU A 231 44.97 28.86 -11.00
CA LEU A 231 43.60 28.67 -11.48
C LEU A 231 43.20 27.20 -11.35
N TRP A 232 42.10 26.94 -10.65
CA TRP A 232 41.54 25.62 -10.47
C TRP A 232 40.17 25.50 -11.13
N SER A 233 39.96 24.46 -11.94
CA SER A 233 38.74 24.25 -12.70
C SER A 233 37.46 24.23 -11.82
N GLY A 234 37.56 23.79 -10.57
CA GLY A 234 36.44 23.78 -9.61
C GLY A 234 35.88 25.16 -9.25
N ARG A 235 36.59 26.22 -9.53
CA ARG A 235 36.18 27.62 -9.25
C ARG A 235 35.60 28.36 -10.47
N LEU A 236 35.51 27.66 -11.61
CA LEU A 236 34.96 28.17 -12.86
C LEU A 236 33.47 27.85 -13.05
N GLY A 237 32.78 27.41 -12.01
CA GLY A 237 31.38 27.02 -12.09
C GLY A 237 30.48 28.15 -12.62
N GLY A 238 29.79 27.89 -13.74
CA GLY A 238 28.88 28.83 -14.37
C GLY A 238 29.54 30.04 -15.05
N THR A 239 30.87 30.02 -15.28
CA THR A 239 31.58 31.09 -16.02
C THR A 239 31.30 31.00 -17.52
N ASN A 240 31.32 32.12 -18.22
CA ASN A 240 31.34 32.17 -19.66
C ASN A 240 32.81 32.32 -20.12
N LEU A 241 33.34 31.27 -20.75
CA LEU A 241 34.72 31.17 -21.24
C LEU A 241 34.81 31.25 -22.78
N PHE A 242 33.74 31.68 -23.45
CA PHE A 242 33.75 31.77 -24.91
C PHE A 242 34.95 32.58 -25.40
N ASP A 243 35.78 32.03 -26.30
CA ASP A 243 36.98 32.64 -26.87
C ASP A 243 38.04 33.04 -25.82
N ALA A 244 37.99 32.47 -24.61
CA ALA A 244 38.99 32.73 -23.57
C ALA A 244 40.22 31.84 -23.76
N THR A 245 41.41 32.42 -23.58
CA THR A 245 42.69 31.69 -23.59
C THR A 245 43.01 31.21 -22.17
N LEU A 246 42.94 29.88 -21.93
CA LEU A 246 43.18 29.28 -20.62
C LEU A 246 44.65 28.86 -20.43
N PRO A 247 45.17 28.77 -19.18
CA PRO A 247 46.42 28.12 -18.87
C PRO A 247 46.46 26.65 -19.29
N GLU A 248 47.60 26.11 -19.70
CA GLU A 248 47.74 24.71 -20.12
C GLU A 248 47.26 23.73 -19.07
N ALA A 249 47.49 23.99 -17.79
CA ALA A 249 47.06 23.12 -16.69
C ALA A 249 45.55 22.96 -16.60
N VAL A 250 44.75 23.94 -17.03
CA VAL A 250 43.27 23.90 -17.00
C VAL A 250 42.72 23.39 -18.34
N SER A 251 43.35 23.75 -19.46
CA SER A 251 42.95 23.28 -20.80
C SER A 251 43.09 21.78 -20.97
N ALA A 252 44.09 21.16 -20.30
CA ALA A 252 44.31 19.71 -20.28
C ALA A 252 43.34 18.95 -19.40
N HIS A 253 42.55 19.63 -18.57
CA HIS A 253 41.63 18.98 -17.64
C HIS A 253 40.33 18.58 -18.35
N ASP A 254 40.23 17.27 -18.68
CA ASP A 254 39.12 16.71 -19.43
C ASP A 254 37.86 16.54 -18.55
N GLY A 255 37.34 17.66 -18.05
CA GLY A 255 36.07 17.68 -17.28
C GLY A 255 34.92 17.07 -18.05
N GLY A 256 34.92 17.14 -19.37
CA GLY A 256 33.93 16.56 -20.26
C GLY A 256 33.89 15.03 -20.17
N LYS A 257 35.04 14.36 -20.13
CA LYS A 257 35.07 12.86 -20.02
C LYS A 257 34.57 12.37 -18.68
N THR A 258 34.93 13.05 -17.59
CA THR A 258 34.45 12.68 -16.24
C THR A 258 32.92 12.77 -16.14
N ILE A 259 32.33 13.82 -16.75
CA ILE A 259 30.88 14.01 -16.78
C ILE A 259 30.20 13.02 -17.70
N ALA A 260 30.78 12.75 -18.87
CA ALA A 260 30.26 11.74 -19.78
C ALA A 260 30.15 10.36 -19.07
N GLN A 261 31.18 9.96 -18.32
CA GLN A 261 31.17 8.72 -17.53
C GLN A 261 30.12 8.75 -16.41
N ALA A 262 30.03 9.85 -15.65
CA ALA A 262 29.03 10.01 -14.59
C ALA A 262 27.60 10.01 -15.17
N THR A 263 27.39 10.66 -16.30
CA THR A 263 26.11 10.69 -17.02
C THR A 263 25.73 9.31 -17.54
N GLN A 264 26.70 8.56 -18.08
CA GLN A 264 26.47 7.19 -18.58
C GLN A 264 26.07 6.25 -17.45
N SER A 265 26.76 6.32 -16.30
CA SER A 265 26.43 5.51 -15.11
C SER A 265 25.06 5.87 -14.53
N ALA A 266 24.76 7.16 -14.38
CA ALA A 266 23.47 7.62 -13.89
C ALA A 266 22.32 7.24 -14.84
N ARG A 267 22.55 7.31 -16.16
CA ARG A 267 21.57 6.92 -17.18
C ARG A 267 21.21 5.45 -17.09
N GLY A 268 22.21 4.58 -17.09
CA GLY A 268 21.96 3.13 -17.06
C GLY A 268 21.12 2.76 -15.83
N PHE A 269 21.50 3.31 -14.68
CA PHE A 269 20.79 3.06 -13.43
C PHE A 269 19.38 3.68 -13.39
N TYR A 270 19.20 4.89 -13.93
CA TYR A 270 17.89 5.53 -14.05
C TYR A 270 16.93 4.71 -14.91
N LEU A 271 17.37 4.26 -16.09
CA LEU A 271 16.55 3.43 -16.98
C LEU A 271 16.19 2.09 -16.35
N LEU A 272 17.13 1.50 -15.58
CA LEU A 272 16.85 0.28 -14.80
C LEU A 272 15.75 0.51 -13.76
N VAL A 273 15.81 1.61 -13.01
CA VAL A 273 14.78 1.95 -12.00
C VAL A 273 13.42 2.18 -12.66
N ILE A 274 13.36 2.94 -13.75
CA ILE A 274 12.11 3.19 -14.48
C ILE A 274 11.57 1.89 -15.10
N GLY A 275 12.43 1.05 -15.68
CA GLY A 275 12.04 -0.27 -16.19
C GLY A 275 11.46 -1.16 -15.09
N LEU A 276 12.09 -1.16 -13.89
CA LEU A 276 11.59 -1.90 -12.74
C LEU A 276 10.24 -1.35 -12.23
N CYS A 277 10.06 -0.02 -12.23
CA CYS A 277 8.77 0.61 -11.94
C CYS A 277 7.67 0.15 -12.90
N LEU A 278 7.94 0.17 -14.20
CA LEU A 278 6.99 -0.27 -15.21
C LEU A 278 6.67 -1.77 -15.07
N ALA A 279 7.69 -2.61 -14.89
CA ALA A 279 7.50 -4.03 -14.66
C ALA A 279 6.65 -4.30 -13.42
N THR A 280 6.90 -3.57 -12.32
CA THR A 280 6.11 -3.66 -11.09
C THR A 280 4.66 -3.25 -11.34
N CYS A 281 4.40 -2.14 -12.04
CA CYS A 281 3.05 -1.70 -12.37
C CYS A 281 2.31 -2.74 -13.22
N VAL A 282 2.97 -3.34 -14.22
CA VAL A 282 2.38 -4.40 -15.06
C VAL A 282 2.04 -5.62 -14.22
N LEU A 283 2.97 -6.09 -13.36
CA LEU A 283 2.72 -7.24 -12.49
C LEU A 283 1.56 -6.99 -11.53
N VAL A 284 1.49 -5.79 -10.94
CA VAL A 284 0.38 -5.41 -10.06
C VAL A 284 -0.95 -5.36 -10.82
N ALA A 285 -0.96 -4.81 -12.04
CA ALA A 285 -2.16 -4.75 -12.88
C ALA A 285 -2.66 -6.14 -13.31
N LEU A 286 -1.76 -7.10 -13.51
CA LEU A 286 -2.09 -8.48 -13.87
C LEU A 286 -2.48 -9.36 -12.68
N THR A 287 -2.34 -8.86 -11.45
CA THR A 287 -2.70 -9.60 -10.24
C THR A 287 -4.17 -9.43 -9.94
N THR A 288 -4.96 -10.50 -10.03
CA THR A 288 -6.38 -10.52 -9.59
C THR A 288 -6.47 -10.63 -8.06
N ASP A 289 -7.63 -10.29 -7.48
CA ASP A 289 -7.85 -10.38 -6.03
C ASP A 289 -7.74 -11.82 -5.53
N VAL A 290 -8.25 -12.77 -6.29
CA VAL A 290 -8.14 -14.20 -5.97
C VAL A 290 -6.69 -14.64 -5.91
N ARG A 291 -5.86 -14.29 -6.90
CA ARG A 291 -4.44 -14.65 -6.90
C ARG A 291 -3.69 -14.03 -5.72
N LEU A 292 -4.01 -12.79 -5.39
CA LEU A 292 -3.40 -12.07 -4.27
C LEU A 292 -3.73 -12.73 -2.92
N LEU A 293 -5.01 -13.08 -2.70
CA LEU A 293 -5.50 -13.66 -1.45
C LEU A 293 -5.05 -15.11 -1.27
N LEU A 294 -5.00 -15.89 -2.35
CA LEU A 294 -4.76 -17.33 -2.29
C LEU A 294 -3.28 -17.71 -2.41
N ASP A 295 -2.40 -16.73 -2.64
CA ASP A 295 -0.97 -16.98 -2.94
C ASP A 295 -0.79 -18.11 -3.98
N LEU A 296 -1.64 -18.09 -5.02
CA LEU A 296 -1.66 -19.09 -6.09
C LEU A 296 -0.37 -19.04 -6.94
N SER A 297 0.77 -19.05 -6.27
CA SER A 297 2.07 -19.21 -6.90
C SER A 297 2.22 -20.57 -7.58
N ALA A 298 1.34 -21.52 -7.24
CA ALA A 298 1.39 -22.91 -7.69
C ALA A 298 0.43 -23.26 -8.84
N ALA A 299 -0.30 -22.28 -9.45
CA ALA A 299 -1.20 -22.59 -10.55
C ALA A 299 -0.42 -22.94 -11.83
N PRO A 300 -0.59 -24.14 -12.41
CA PRO A 300 0.17 -24.61 -13.57
C PRO A 300 -0.18 -23.91 -14.89
N THR A 301 -1.15 -22.99 -14.86
CA THR A 301 -1.60 -22.24 -16.05
C THR A 301 -0.79 -20.96 -16.32
N SER A 302 0.08 -20.52 -15.40
CA SER A 302 0.94 -19.37 -15.66
C SER A 302 2.18 -19.78 -16.44
N ARG A 303 2.33 -19.29 -17.66
CA ARG A 303 3.53 -19.45 -18.50
C ARG A 303 4.78 -18.76 -17.92
N ILE A 304 4.66 -18.11 -16.77
CA ILE A 304 5.76 -17.47 -16.04
C ILE A 304 6.18 -18.44 -14.92
N PRO A 305 7.42 -18.92 -14.90
CA PRO A 305 7.87 -19.81 -13.83
C PRO A 305 7.76 -19.11 -12.47
N ASN A 306 7.22 -19.80 -11.49
CA ASN A 306 6.97 -19.33 -10.11
C ASN A 306 8.31 -19.11 -9.38
N ILE A 307 8.96 -18.00 -9.65
CA ILE A 307 10.28 -17.66 -9.05
C ILE A 307 10.12 -17.06 -7.67
N LEU A 308 8.99 -16.41 -7.38
CA LEU A 308 8.71 -15.84 -6.06
C LEU A 308 7.24 -16.04 -5.66
N PRO A 309 6.96 -16.43 -4.39
CA PRO A 309 5.60 -16.39 -3.88
C PRO A 309 5.08 -14.94 -3.94
N LEU A 310 3.80 -14.78 -4.25
CA LEU A 310 3.19 -13.47 -4.51
C LEU A 310 3.31 -12.54 -3.28
N GLN A 311 3.19 -13.08 -2.07
CA GLN A 311 3.45 -12.35 -0.83
C GLN A 311 4.89 -11.84 -0.76
N GLY A 312 5.86 -12.67 -1.15
CA GLY A 312 7.27 -12.28 -1.25
C GLY A 312 7.49 -11.12 -2.22
N PHE A 313 6.77 -11.09 -3.33
CA PHE A 313 6.81 -9.97 -4.29
C PHE A 313 6.29 -8.68 -3.65
N TYR A 314 5.12 -8.69 -3.01
CA TYR A 314 4.54 -7.49 -2.39
C TYR A 314 5.34 -6.98 -1.18
N MET A 315 6.18 -7.80 -0.55
CA MET A 315 7.11 -7.37 0.49
C MET A 315 8.46 -6.94 -0.08
N GLY A 316 9.01 -7.69 -1.03
CA GLY A 316 10.35 -7.49 -1.57
C GLY A 316 10.44 -6.36 -2.59
N ALA A 317 9.46 -6.21 -3.48
CA ALA A 317 9.47 -5.19 -4.52
C ALA A 317 9.49 -3.76 -3.97
N PRO A 318 8.66 -3.37 -2.98
CA PRO A 318 8.73 -2.03 -2.40
C PRO A 318 10.07 -1.75 -1.72
N LEU A 319 10.66 -2.73 -1.04
CA LEU A 319 11.97 -2.59 -0.41
C LEU A 319 13.06 -2.39 -1.46
N LEU A 320 13.10 -3.25 -2.49
CA LEU A 320 14.05 -3.16 -3.60
C LEU A 320 13.94 -1.81 -4.33
N LEU A 321 12.72 -1.40 -4.70
CA LEU A 321 12.47 -0.12 -5.34
C LEU A 321 12.96 1.06 -4.50
N THR A 322 12.71 1.03 -3.19
CA THR A 322 13.14 2.11 -2.29
C THR A 322 14.67 2.19 -2.21
N VAL A 323 15.36 1.07 -2.04
CA VAL A 323 16.83 1.02 -2.00
C VAL A 323 17.43 1.51 -3.33
N MET A 324 16.90 1.02 -4.46
CA MET A 324 17.33 1.45 -5.79
C MET A 324 17.08 2.94 -6.01
N TYR A 325 15.94 3.45 -5.55
CA TYR A 325 15.60 4.86 -5.64
C TYR A 325 16.55 5.75 -4.82
N LEU A 326 16.85 5.40 -3.58
CA LEU A 326 17.80 6.16 -2.75
C LEU A 326 19.19 6.18 -3.39
N ARG A 327 19.64 5.04 -3.93
CA ARG A 327 20.89 4.98 -4.69
C ARG A 327 20.85 5.88 -5.94
N LEU A 328 19.73 5.91 -6.65
CA LEU A 328 19.55 6.81 -7.80
C LEU A 328 19.67 8.27 -7.39
N GLN A 329 19.02 8.68 -6.30
CA GLN A 329 19.12 10.06 -5.78
C GLN A 329 20.58 10.44 -5.46
N PHE A 330 21.34 9.53 -4.87
CA PHE A 330 22.77 9.72 -4.61
C PHE A 330 23.59 9.89 -5.90
N LEU A 331 23.35 9.06 -6.91
CA LEU A 331 24.04 9.18 -8.20
C LEU A 331 23.72 10.48 -8.91
N LEU A 332 22.46 10.92 -8.84
CA LEU A 332 22.03 12.20 -9.43
C LEU A 332 22.62 13.41 -8.69
N LEU A 333 22.65 13.38 -7.35
CA LEU A 333 23.31 14.41 -6.56
C LEU A 333 24.79 14.56 -6.92
N ARG A 334 25.49 13.44 -7.08
CA ARG A 334 26.89 13.43 -7.52
C ARG A 334 27.04 14.01 -8.94
N LEU A 335 26.19 13.59 -9.88
CA LEU A 335 26.18 14.12 -11.24
C LEU A 335 25.92 15.62 -11.27
N TRP A 336 24.91 16.08 -10.56
CA TRP A 336 24.55 17.50 -10.53
C TRP A 336 25.60 18.35 -9.81
N GLY A 337 26.24 17.81 -8.78
CA GLY A 337 27.41 18.45 -8.16
C GLY A 337 28.57 18.62 -9.15
N SER A 338 28.84 17.61 -9.97
CA SER A 338 29.86 17.70 -11.03
C SER A 338 29.49 18.73 -12.11
N ILE A 339 28.20 18.85 -12.46
CA ILE A 339 27.72 19.85 -13.44
C ILE A 339 27.80 21.28 -12.85
N ALA A 340 27.58 21.45 -11.54
CA ALA A 340 27.63 22.75 -10.88
C ALA A 340 29.02 23.43 -10.97
N VAL A 341 30.05 22.62 -11.07
CA VAL A 341 31.45 23.05 -11.13
C VAL A 341 31.87 23.43 -12.56
N LEU A 342 31.07 23.07 -13.58
CA LEU A 342 31.43 23.38 -14.97
C LEU A 342 31.18 24.81 -15.37
N PRO A 343 31.99 25.35 -16.33
CA PRO A 343 31.67 26.59 -16.98
C PRO A 343 30.33 26.53 -17.72
N ALA A 344 29.65 27.65 -17.82
CA ALA A 344 28.40 27.79 -18.56
C ALA A 344 28.62 27.67 -20.07
N VAL A 345 29.73 28.18 -20.55
CA VAL A 345 30.18 28.12 -21.93
C VAL A 345 31.68 27.80 -21.93
N PHE A 346 32.06 26.77 -22.67
CA PHE A 346 33.47 26.42 -22.87
C PHE A 346 34.14 27.36 -23.87
N PRO A 347 35.50 27.40 -23.94
CA PRO A 347 36.23 28.26 -24.87
C PRO A 347 35.83 28.06 -26.33
N ASP A 348 35.48 26.86 -26.73
CA ASP A 348 34.99 26.47 -28.06
C ASP A 348 33.53 26.84 -28.35
N GLY A 349 32.88 27.53 -27.44
CA GLY A 349 31.45 27.91 -27.53
C GLY A 349 30.46 26.78 -27.28
N GLN A 350 30.92 25.58 -26.87
CA GLN A 350 30.03 24.53 -26.46
C GLN A 350 29.45 24.80 -25.09
N THR A 351 28.21 24.36 -24.91
CA THR A 351 27.53 24.40 -23.59
C THR A 351 27.36 22.99 -23.06
N PRO A 352 27.47 22.77 -21.75
CA PRO A 352 27.26 21.43 -21.15
C PRO A 352 25.90 20.82 -21.47
N GLU A 353 24.94 21.64 -21.93
CA GLU A 353 23.59 21.17 -22.31
C GLU A 353 23.56 20.34 -23.60
N LYS A 354 24.49 20.60 -24.57
CA LYS A 354 24.47 19.87 -25.85
C LYS A 354 24.78 18.38 -25.70
N ASP A 355 25.61 18.03 -24.70
CA ASP A 355 25.97 16.63 -24.42
C ASP A 355 25.09 15.98 -23.35
N GLY A 356 24.31 16.77 -22.62
CA GLY A 356 23.45 16.32 -21.52
C GLY A 356 22.15 15.72 -22.02
N ARG A 357 21.85 14.49 -21.56
CA ARG A 357 20.55 13.88 -21.86
C ARG A 357 19.47 14.61 -21.06
N TRP A 358 18.53 15.20 -21.80
CA TRP A 358 17.51 16.13 -21.28
C TRP A 358 16.83 15.64 -19.99
N TYR A 359 16.46 14.35 -19.89
CA TYR A 359 15.73 13.81 -18.74
C TYR A 359 16.56 13.76 -17.44
N LEU A 360 17.90 13.79 -17.51
CA LEU A 360 18.75 13.86 -16.32
C LEU A 360 19.06 15.30 -15.89
N VAL A 361 19.10 16.24 -16.85
CA VAL A 361 19.44 17.64 -16.62
C VAL A 361 18.20 18.54 -16.48
N ALA A 362 17.11 18.23 -17.17
CA ALA A 362 15.87 19.01 -17.13
C ALA A 362 15.33 19.29 -15.71
N PRO A 363 15.45 18.38 -14.71
CA PRO A 363 15.02 18.68 -13.34
C PRO A 363 15.73 19.86 -12.70
N ILE A 364 17.00 20.09 -13.04
CA ILE A 364 17.84 21.14 -12.47
C ILE A 364 17.99 22.37 -13.38
N ARG A 365 17.55 22.29 -14.65
CA ARG A 365 17.65 23.40 -15.64
C ARG A 365 17.20 24.74 -15.09
N PRO A 366 16.08 24.88 -14.36
CA PRO A 366 15.67 26.17 -13.80
C PRO A 366 16.61 26.72 -12.72
N LEU A 367 17.46 25.88 -12.16
CA LEU A 367 18.42 26.23 -11.11
C LEU A 367 19.77 26.63 -11.69
N LEU A 368 20.05 26.28 -12.95
CA LEU A 368 21.29 26.66 -13.65
C LEU A 368 21.16 28.08 -14.18
N ARG A 369 21.99 29.00 -13.64
CA ARG A 369 21.97 30.46 -13.99
C ARG A 369 22.30 30.75 -15.46
N TRP A 370 23.00 29.83 -16.13
CA TRP A 370 23.44 29.98 -17.53
C TRP A 370 22.48 29.42 -18.55
N SER A 371 21.47 28.68 -18.15
CA SER A 371 20.39 28.24 -19.02
C SER A 371 19.42 29.37 -19.28
N ARG A 372 19.73 30.21 -20.30
CA ARG A 372 19.02 31.46 -20.59
C ARG A 372 17.74 31.32 -21.41
N ASP A 373 17.34 30.15 -21.81
CA ASP A 373 16.09 29.96 -22.57
C ASP A 373 15.00 29.18 -21.79
N PRO A 374 14.53 29.72 -20.64
CA PRO A 374 13.49 29.09 -19.84
C PRO A 374 12.06 29.37 -20.38
N ARG A 375 11.93 30.13 -21.48
CA ARG A 375 10.62 30.67 -21.91
C ARG A 375 9.91 29.83 -22.95
N SER A 376 10.56 28.85 -23.58
CA SER A 376 9.84 27.96 -24.47
C SER A 376 8.88 27.07 -23.66
N PRO A 377 7.60 26.97 -24.03
CA PRO A 377 6.64 26.11 -23.35
C PRO A 377 7.14 24.65 -23.25
N MET A 378 7.84 24.19 -24.28
CA MET A 378 8.41 22.84 -24.36
C MET A 378 9.47 22.59 -23.28
N ALA A 379 10.39 23.53 -23.06
CA ALA A 379 11.41 23.41 -22.01
C ALA A 379 10.81 23.37 -20.60
N GLN A 380 9.71 24.06 -20.37
CA GLN A 380 8.96 23.99 -19.12
C GLN A 380 8.32 22.61 -18.92
N VAL A 381 7.68 22.05 -19.96
CA VAL A 381 7.09 20.71 -19.94
C VAL A 381 8.17 19.65 -19.68
N GLU A 382 9.32 19.72 -20.36
CA GLU A 382 10.45 18.84 -20.12
C GLU A 382 10.96 18.90 -18.68
N SER A 383 11.07 20.10 -18.12
CA SER A 383 11.51 20.30 -16.74
C SER A 383 10.52 19.72 -15.73
N VAL A 384 9.21 19.91 -15.93
CA VAL A 384 8.17 19.35 -15.07
C VAL A 384 8.17 17.83 -15.19
N MET A 385 8.19 17.30 -16.42
CA MET A 385 8.21 15.86 -16.68
C MET A 385 9.46 15.20 -16.07
N GLY A 386 10.63 15.81 -16.24
CA GLY A 386 11.87 15.33 -15.64
C GLY A 386 11.81 15.30 -14.11
N ARG A 387 11.23 16.32 -13.47
CA ARG A 387 11.02 16.35 -12.03
C ARG A 387 10.04 15.27 -11.56
N LEU A 388 8.95 15.08 -12.27
CA LEU A 388 7.97 14.03 -11.96
C LEU A 388 8.62 12.64 -12.06
N LEU A 389 9.34 12.37 -13.14
CA LEU A 389 9.97 11.06 -13.36
C LEU A 389 11.11 10.78 -12.36
N VAL A 390 11.95 11.78 -12.07
CA VAL A 390 13.11 11.60 -11.18
C VAL A 390 12.73 11.54 -9.71
N TYR A 391 11.76 12.35 -9.26
CA TYR A 391 11.45 12.45 -7.84
C TYR A 391 10.20 11.64 -7.45
N TRP A 392 9.19 11.56 -8.31
CA TRP A 392 7.87 11.06 -7.92
C TRP A 392 7.49 9.71 -8.54
N ALA A 393 8.22 9.21 -9.55
CA ALA A 393 7.89 7.93 -10.17
C ALA A 393 7.88 6.77 -9.16
N VAL A 394 8.94 6.63 -8.35
CA VAL A 394 9.04 5.55 -7.36
C VAL A 394 8.05 5.74 -6.21
N PRO A 395 7.91 6.92 -5.55
CA PRO A 395 6.85 7.14 -4.57
C PRO A 395 5.44 6.80 -5.09
N ALA A 396 5.14 7.14 -6.35
CA ALA A 396 3.84 6.82 -6.97
C ALA A 396 3.64 5.30 -7.14
N VAL A 397 4.67 4.56 -7.57
CA VAL A 397 4.60 3.10 -7.68
C VAL A 397 4.46 2.44 -6.31
N LEU A 398 5.18 2.94 -5.30
CA LEU A 398 5.03 2.45 -3.92
C LEU A 398 3.63 2.72 -3.36
N PHE A 399 3.05 3.88 -3.66
CA PHE A 399 1.67 4.20 -3.31
C PHE A 399 0.68 3.23 -4.00
N PHE A 400 0.91 2.91 -5.27
CA PHE A 400 0.10 1.95 -6.02
C PHE A 400 0.21 0.52 -5.46
N LEU A 401 1.43 0.09 -5.08
CA LEU A 401 1.66 -1.18 -4.37
C LEU A 401 0.93 -1.23 -3.02
N TRP A 402 1.03 -0.15 -2.22
CA TRP A 402 0.30 -0.04 -0.96
C TRP A 402 -1.20 -0.15 -1.16
N LEU A 403 -1.74 0.60 -2.12
CA LEU A 403 -3.17 0.59 -2.42
C LEU A 403 -3.65 -0.83 -2.75
N ARG A 404 -2.90 -1.53 -3.58
CA ARG A 404 -3.21 -2.92 -3.96
C ARG A 404 -3.06 -3.90 -2.80
N TYR A 405 -2.06 -3.69 -1.94
CA TYR A 405 -1.81 -4.53 -0.77
C TYR A 405 -2.88 -4.41 0.32
N LEU A 406 -3.64 -3.30 0.37
CA LEU A 406 -4.71 -3.10 1.36
C LEU A 406 -5.77 -4.21 1.33
N VAL A 407 -5.97 -4.86 0.19
CA VAL A 407 -6.89 -5.98 0.03
C VAL A 407 -6.52 -7.16 0.95
N MET A 408 -5.24 -7.35 1.25
CA MET A 408 -4.74 -8.40 2.15
C MET A 408 -5.12 -8.15 3.62
N GLN A 409 -5.47 -6.92 3.99
CA GLN A 409 -5.77 -6.51 5.36
C GLN A 409 -4.69 -6.91 6.39
N ASP A 410 -3.46 -7.10 5.92
CA ASP A 410 -2.31 -7.43 6.76
C ASP A 410 -1.70 -6.17 7.37
N TYR A 411 -1.60 -6.18 8.69
CA TYR A 411 -1.13 -5.07 9.49
C TYR A 411 0.36 -4.79 9.32
N ARG A 412 1.17 -5.87 9.28
CA ARG A 412 2.64 -5.77 9.24
C ARG A 412 3.13 -5.28 7.89
N GLY A 413 2.61 -5.88 6.83
CA GLY A 413 2.97 -5.49 5.47
C GLY A 413 2.50 -4.08 5.14
N THR A 414 1.30 -3.71 5.56
CA THR A 414 0.78 -2.34 5.35
C THR A 414 1.65 -1.29 6.04
N LEU A 415 2.10 -1.54 7.28
CA LEU A 415 3.02 -0.65 8.00
C LEU A 415 4.36 -0.48 7.25
N LEU A 416 4.91 -1.57 6.72
CA LEU A 416 6.13 -1.53 5.91
C LEU A 416 5.94 -0.65 4.68
N HIS A 417 4.84 -0.81 3.93
CA HIS A 417 4.54 0.01 2.75
C HIS A 417 4.44 1.49 3.10
N VAL A 418 3.71 1.86 4.15
CA VAL A 418 3.58 3.24 4.61
C VAL A 418 4.95 3.83 4.98
N PHE A 419 5.78 3.07 5.70
CA PHE A 419 7.13 3.48 6.06
C PHE A 419 8.02 3.73 4.82
N LEU A 420 7.99 2.83 3.82
CA LEU A 420 8.77 2.97 2.61
C LEU A 420 8.28 4.16 1.74
N ILE A 421 6.96 4.40 1.67
CA ILE A 421 6.39 5.58 1.01
C ILE A 421 6.86 6.86 1.70
N MET A 422 6.85 6.90 3.04
CA MET A 422 7.36 8.05 3.81
C MET A 422 8.82 8.33 3.47
N LEU A 423 9.66 7.29 3.49
CA LEU A 423 11.10 7.41 3.21
C LEU A 423 11.36 7.91 1.78
N ALA A 424 10.69 7.32 0.79
CA ALA A 424 10.81 7.73 -0.61
C ALA A 424 10.28 9.16 -0.84
N SER A 425 9.16 9.53 -0.22
CA SER A 425 8.59 10.89 -0.31
C SER A 425 9.48 11.92 0.37
N ALA A 426 10.11 11.58 1.50
CA ALA A 426 11.08 12.44 2.17
C ALA A 426 12.30 12.72 1.26
N ALA A 427 12.80 11.69 0.57
CA ALA A 427 13.87 11.84 -0.42
C ALA A 427 13.41 12.70 -1.62
N ALA A 428 12.19 12.46 -2.13
CA ALA A 428 11.61 13.24 -3.23
C ALA A 428 11.48 14.74 -2.91
N CYS A 429 11.11 15.07 -1.67
CA CYS A 429 10.97 16.44 -1.20
C CYS A 429 12.31 17.07 -0.78
N GLY A 430 13.21 16.27 -0.21
CA GLY A 430 14.51 16.75 0.32
C GLY A 430 15.54 17.01 -0.77
N THR A 431 15.69 16.08 -1.73
CA THR A 431 16.69 16.16 -2.80
C THR A 431 16.63 17.47 -3.60
N PRO A 432 15.46 17.98 -4.06
CA PRO A 432 15.40 19.25 -4.79
C PRO A 432 15.91 20.46 -3.99
N ARG A 433 15.68 20.46 -2.67
CA ARG A 433 16.16 21.55 -1.78
C ARG A 433 17.67 21.50 -1.63
N ILE A 434 18.23 20.31 -1.44
CA ILE A 434 19.69 20.10 -1.37
C ILE A 434 20.34 20.55 -2.69
N VAL A 435 19.77 20.13 -3.82
CA VAL A 435 20.27 20.49 -5.16
C VAL A 435 20.22 22.00 -5.38
N ALA A 436 19.11 22.64 -5.03
CA ALA A 436 18.97 24.09 -5.17
C ALA A 436 20.05 24.85 -4.39
N ARG A 437 20.52 24.29 -3.29
CA ARG A 437 21.61 24.85 -2.50
C ARG A 437 22.98 24.57 -3.13
N VAL A 438 23.23 23.34 -3.53
CA VAL A 438 24.50 22.95 -4.19
C VAL A 438 24.73 23.72 -5.49
N LEU A 439 23.67 24.03 -6.25
CA LEU A 439 23.75 24.73 -7.52
C LEU A 439 23.73 26.27 -7.36
N ARG A 440 23.55 26.82 -6.15
CA ARG A 440 23.68 28.26 -5.86
C ARG A 440 25.08 28.51 -5.33
N PRO A 441 26.02 28.99 -6.15
CA PRO A 441 27.34 29.40 -5.65
C PRO A 441 27.15 30.69 -4.84
N GLY A 442 27.47 30.67 -3.56
CA GLY A 442 27.39 31.87 -2.75
C GLY A 442 27.33 31.70 -1.23
N ASP A 443 26.84 30.56 -0.76
CA ASP A 443 26.56 30.36 0.66
C ASP A 443 27.42 29.26 1.31
N TRP A 444 28.68 29.13 0.89
CA TRP A 444 29.65 28.24 1.54
C TRP A 444 30.37 28.93 2.70
N SER A 445 29.69 29.79 3.46
CA SER A 445 30.15 30.13 4.79
C SER A 445 30.09 28.89 5.69
N ASP A 446 31.02 28.73 6.62
CA ASP A 446 31.25 27.59 7.50
C ASP A 446 30.04 27.15 8.36
N GLU A 447 28.89 27.79 8.22
CA GLU A 447 27.64 27.49 8.92
C GLU A 447 26.69 26.51 8.17
N SER A 448 27.18 25.75 7.19
CA SER A 448 26.30 24.93 6.29
C SER A 448 25.65 23.72 6.95
N THR A 449 26.16 23.19 8.05
CA THR A 449 25.64 21.99 8.71
C THR A 449 24.27 22.15 9.36
N PRO A 450 23.94 23.26 10.06
CA PRO A 450 22.62 23.41 10.69
C PRO A 450 21.49 23.54 9.66
N HIS A 451 21.76 24.10 8.48
CA HIS A 451 20.76 24.27 7.43
C HIS A 451 20.45 22.97 6.69
N PHE A 452 21.42 22.09 6.48
CA PHE A 452 21.21 20.76 5.89
C PHE A 452 20.27 19.91 6.76
N LEU A 453 20.54 19.85 8.06
CA LEU A 453 19.67 19.12 9.01
C LEU A 453 18.25 19.68 9.03
N ARG A 454 18.09 21.01 8.98
CA ARG A 454 16.77 21.65 8.94
C ARG A 454 15.97 21.26 7.69
N ASP A 455 16.61 21.18 6.53
CA ASP A 455 15.94 20.78 5.27
C ASP A 455 15.53 19.31 5.29
N VAL A 456 16.42 18.44 5.76
CA VAL A 456 16.10 17.02 5.95
C VAL A 456 14.95 16.86 6.94
N LEU A 457 15.00 17.54 8.09
CA LEU A 457 13.93 17.50 9.09
C LEU A 457 12.62 18.07 8.56
N SER A 458 12.64 19.13 7.75
CA SER A 458 11.42 19.69 7.15
C SER A 458 10.78 18.73 6.12
N ALA A 459 11.61 18.05 5.32
CA ALA A 459 11.15 17.03 4.39
C ALA A 459 10.56 15.83 5.14
N LEU A 460 11.22 15.37 6.21
CA LEU A 460 10.73 14.30 7.07
C LEU A 460 9.40 14.64 7.75
N ARG A 461 9.24 15.86 8.26
CA ARG A 461 7.97 16.30 8.89
C ARG A 461 6.80 16.25 7.91
N GLY A 462 6.97 16.76 6.69
CA GLY A 462 5.92 16.71 5.66
C GLY A 462 5.57 15.29 5.26
N SER A 463 6.57 14.44 5.05
CA SER A 463 6.38 13.03 4.71
C SER A 463 5.78 12.22 5.87
N PHE A 464 6.12 12.57 7.11
CA PHE A 464 5.52 11.95 8.30
C PHE A 464 4.03 12.25 8.40
N ALA A 465 3.62 13.51 8.17
CA ALA A 465 2.19 13.87 8.17
C ALA A 465 1.41 13.08 7.10
N ALA A 466 1.94 13.00 5.88
CA ALA A 466 1.33 12.20 4.81
C ALA A 466 1.30 10.70 5.17
N GLY A 467 2.38 10.17 5.72
CA GLY A 467 2.45 8.78 6.17
C GLY A 467 1.46 8.47 7.30
N LEU A 468 1.27 9.39 8.24
CA LEU A 468 0.26 9.25 9.29
C LEU A 468 -1.15 9.16 8.71
N VAL A 469 -1.47 9.98 7.70
CA VAL A 469 -2.77 9.91 6.99
C VAL A 469 -2.94 8.53 6.33
N LEU A 470 -1.93 8.05 5.61
CA LEU A 470 -1.98 6.72 4.98
C LEU A 470 -2.11 5.60 6.02
N PHE A 471 -1.43 5.72 7.15
CA PHE A 471 -1.55 4.77 8.26
C PHE A 471 -2.95 4.74 8.86
N LEU A 472 -3.55 5.91 9.11
CA LEU A 472 -4.91 6.01 9.62
C LEU A 472 -5.95 5.47 8.62
N LEU A 473 -5.76 5.74 7.32
CA LEU A 473 -6.55 5.13 6.25
C LEU A 473 -6.46 3.60 6.29
N SER A 474 -5.24 3.07 6.40
CA SER A 474 -4.98 1.63 6.48
C SER A 474 -5.66 0.99 7.70
N LEU A 475 -5.56 1.63 8.87
CA LEU A 475 -6.25 1.18 10.09
C LEU A 475 -7.77 1.15 9.91
N GLY A 476 -8.32 2.15 9.22
CA GLY A 476 -9.73 2.20 8.88
C GLY A 476 -10.14 0.98 8.05
N VAL A 477 -9.36 0.62 7.03
CA VAL A 477 -9.60 -0.56 6.19
C VAL A 477 -9.52 -1.85 7.00
N ILE A 478 -8.46 -2.06 7.77
CA ILE A 478 -8.23 -3.28 8.54
C ILE A 478 -9.34 -3.47 9.60
N ARG A 479 -9.82 -2.40 10.23
CA ARG A 479 -10.92 -2.44 11.20
C ARG A 479 -12.31 -2.56 10.57
N GLY A 480 -12.42 -2.46 9.26
CA GLY A 480 -13.65 -2.49 8.49
C GLY A 480 -14.28 -1.12 8.32
N LEU A 481 -14.30 -0.66 7.07
CA LEU A 481 -15.04 0.53 6.69
C LEU A 481 -16.54 0.23 6.73
N PRO A 482 -17.39 1.17 7.12
CA PRO A 482 -18.84 1.01 6.99
C PRO A 482 -19.16 0.86 5.50
N ALA A 483 -19.54 -0.36 5.13
CA ALA A 483 -19.69 -0.75 3.71
C ALA A 483 -20.84 -0.03 3.03
N ASP A 484 -21.98 0.06 3.69
CA ASP A 484 -23.16 0.75 3.18
C ASP A 484 -23.96 1.33 4.35
N PRO A 485 -24.37 2.61 4.32
CA PRO A 485 -25.22 3.17 5.36
C PRO A 485 -26.53 2.42 5.53
N ASN A 486 -26.97 1.64 4.53
CA ASN A 486 -28.20 0.86 4.57
C ASN A 486 -28.04 -0.51 5.26
N ILE A 487 -26.81 -1.02 5.42
CA ILE A 487 -26.56 -2.34 6.03
C ILE A 487 -26.26 -2.24 7.53
N ARG A 488 -25.77 -1.12 8.03
CA ARG A 488 -25.54 -0.87 9.45
C ARG A 488 -25.92 0.56 9.83
N PRO A 489 -27.14 0.82 10.28
CA PRO A 489 -27.56 2.16 10.74
C PRO A 489 -26.86 2.59 12.06
N GLU A 490 -26.17 1.68 12.75
CA GLU A 490 -25.63 1.92 14.10
C GLU A 490 -24.26 2.61 14.15
N VAL A 491 -23.63 2.89 13.01
CA VAL A 491 -22.33 3.61 13.02
C VAL A 491 -22.59 5.07 13.33
N SER A 492 -22.19 5.52 14.54
CA SER A 492 -22.39 6.89 15.00
C SER A 492 -21.85 7.93 14.00
N GLN A 493 -22.47 9.12 13.96
CA GLN A 493 -22.04 10.19 13.03
C GLN A 493 -20.57 10.63 13.24
N GLY A 494 -19.98 10.35 14.40
CA GLY A 494 -18.61 10.69 14.77
C GLY A 494 -17.56 9.60 14.50
N ASP A 495 -17.90 8.45 13.88
CA ASP A 495 -16.94 7.38 13.66
C ASP A 495 -15.87 7.79 12.62
N PRO A 496 -14.59 7.83 13.01
CA PRO A 496 -13.50 8.22 12.11
C PRO A 496 -13.36 7.31 10.88
N ARG A 497 -13.93 6.11 10.89
CA ARG A 497 -13.94 5.21 9.72
C ARG A 497 -14.79 5.75 8.56
N ARG A 498 -15.74 6.66 8.82
CA ARG A 498 -16.55 7.28 7.76
C ARG A 498 -15.72 8.15 6.82
N TRP A 499 -14.76 8.93 7.34
CA TRP A 499 -13.91 9.75 6.48
C TRP A 499 -13.01 8.89 5.58
N ALA A 500 -12.48 7.78 6.09
CA ALA A 500 -11.69 6.85 5.31
C ALA A 500 -12.54 6.19 4.19
N ALA A 501 -13.77 5.76 4.52
CA ALA A 501 -14.71 5.24 3.53
C ALA A 501 -15.05 6.29 2.45
N THR A 502 -15.22 7.55 2.84
CA THR A 502 -15.50 8.64 1.90
C THR A 502 -14.29 8.92 1.02
N ALA A 503 -13.06 8.93 1.58
CA ALA A 503 -11.83 9.13 0.84
C ALA A 503 -11.60 8.05 -0.23
N PHE A 504 -11.79 6.77 0.09
CA PHE A 504 -11.67 5.69 -0.88
C PHE A 504 -12.80 5.74 -1.93
N ARG A 505 -14.02 6.06 -1.52
CA ARG A 505 -15.17 6.16 -2.41
C ARG A 505 -15.03 7.31 -3.40
N SER A 506 -14.48 8.46 -2.99
CA SER A 506 -14.25 9.62 -3.86
C SER A 506 -13.28 9.34 -5.01
N VAL A 507 -12.34 8.41 -4.82
CA VAL A 507 -11.40 7.94 -5.87
C VAL A 507 -11.90 6.67 -6.59
N GLY A 508 -13.09 6.16 -6.26
CA GLY A 508 -13.66 4.94 -6.86
C GLY A 508 -12.90 3.66 -6.47
N PHE A 509 -12.05 3.72 -5.44
CA PHE A 509 -11.27 2.58 -4.99
C PHE A 509 -12.00 1.79 -3.90
N ARG A 510 -11.91 0.46 -3.98
CA ARG A 510 -12.44 -0.47 -2.97
C ARG A 510 -11.30 -1.27 -2.37
N PRO A 511 -11.03 -1.11 -1.05
CA PRO A 511 -9.89 -1.77 -0.39
C PRO A 511 -10.16 -3.21 0.04
N TYR A 512 -11.25 -3.82 -0.43
CA TYR A 512 -11.64 -5.19 -0.13
C TYR A 512 -11.70 -6.03 -1.39
N ALA A 513 -11.47 -7.34 -1.26
CA ALA A 513 -11.48 -8.26 -2.38
C ALA A 513 -12.82 -8.28 -3.11
N ASP A 514 -12.77 -8.32 -4.43
CA ASP A 514 -13.90 -8.62 -5.30
C ASP A 514 -13.61 -9.91 -6.04
N ILE A 515 -14.34 -10.95 -5.64
CA ILE A 515 -14.24 -12.32 -6.18
C ILE A 515 -15.56 -12.74 -6.81
N THR A 516 -16.33 -11.77 -7.30
CA THR A 516 -17.65 -11.98 -7.93
C THR A 516 -17.51 -12.83 -9.18
N GLU A 517 -18.31 -13.90 -9.27
CA GLU A 517 -18.33 -14.88 -10.37
C GLU A 517 -16.95 -15.52 -10.67
N GLU A 518 -15.99 -15.40 -9.74
CA GLU A 518 -14.71 -16.09 -9.89
C GLU A 518 -14.76 -17.50 -9.26
N SER A 519 -14.22 -18.47 -10.00
CA SER A 519 -13.98 -19.80 -9.47
C SER A 519 -12.61 -19.85 -8.79
N VAL A 520 -12.59 -20.39 -7.59
CA VAL A 520 -11.36 -20.61 -6.84
C VAL A 520 -10.64 -21.89 -7.33
N GLU A 521 -11.10 -22.48 -8.41
CA GLU A 521 -10.51 -23.65 -9.09
C GLU A 521 -9.14 -23.33 -9.70
N GLY A 522 -8.17 -22.93 -8.88
CA GLY A 522 -6.81 -22.65 -9.34
C GLY A 522 -5.81 -23.78 -9.11
N MET A 523 -6.22 -24.96 -8.64
CA MET A 523 -5.31 -26.11 -8.52
C MET A 523 -5.76 -27.24 -9.45
N PRO A 524 -4.83 -27.76 -10.33
CA PRO A 524 -5.16 -28.90 -11.13
C PRO A 524 -5.43 -30.06 -10.19
N VAL A 525 -6.65 -30.49 -10.13
CA VAL A 525 -6.94 -31.88 -9.87
C VAL A 525 -6.24 -32.63 -11.01
N LYS A 526 -5.24 -33.42 -10.71
CA LYS A 526 -4.76 -34.40 -11.69
C LYS A 526 -5.98 -35.17 -12.13
N ALA A 527 -6.47 -34.88 -13.32
CA ALA A 527 -7.47 -35.66 -13.97
C ALA A 527 -6.89 -37.06 -14.16
N GLY A 528 -7.15 -37.94 -13.21
CA GLY A 528 -7.06 -39.38 -13.43
C GLY A 528 -8.12 -39.71 -14.47
N ASN A 529 -7.67 -40.37 -15.51
CA ASN A 529 -8.50 -40.84 -16.62
C ASN A 529 -9.88 -41.31 -16.17
N GLY A 530 -10.92 -40.64 -16.64
CA GLY A 530 -12.20 -41.24 -16.98
C GLY A 530 -13.05 -41.73 -15.80
N ASP A 531 -13.41 -40.86 -14.84
CA ASP A 531 -14.58 -41.15 -14.02
C ASP A 531 -15.45 -39.89 -13.89
N THR A 532 -16.54 -39.93 -14.63
CA THR A 532 -17.63 -38.98 -14.59
C THR A 532 -18.50 -39.32 -13.35
N GLY A 533 -18.35 -38.53 -12.26
CA GLY A 533 -19.47 -38.46 -11.34
C GLY A 533 -19.27 -38.59 -9.86
N THR A 534 -18.08 -38.54 -9.25
CA THR A 534 -17.95 -38.36 -7.80
C THR A 534 -16.80 -37.41 -7.50
N SER A 535 -17.13 -36.17 -7.14
CA SER A 535 -16.14 -35.11 -6.83
C SER A 535 -15.62 -35.27 -5.38
N ASP A 536 -14.88 -36.32 -5.09
CA ASP A 536 -14.15 -36.48 -3.81
C ASP A 536 -12.72 -35.88 -3.89
N ALA A 537 -12.43 -35.09 -4.92
CA ALA A 537 -11.19 -34.40 -5.00
C ALA A 537 -11.10 -33.30 -3.90
N PRO A 538 -10.05 -33.31 -3.07
CA PRO A 538 -9.90 -32.26 -2.06
C PRO A 538 -9.79 -30.89 -2.73
N GLY A 539 -10.73 -30.02 -2.41
CA GLY A 539 -10.75 -28.63 -2.89
C GLY A 539 -9.55 -27.80 -2.41
N PRO A 540 -9.46 -26.53 -2.82
CA PRO A 540 -8.36 -25.64 -2.51
C PRO A 540 -8.15 -25.45 -1.01
N ARG A 541 -6.90 -25.28 -0.58
CA ARG A 541 -6.54 -25.03 0.81
C ARG A 541 -6.55 -23.55 1.10
N LEU A 542 -7.60 -23.06 1.74
CA LEU A 542 -7.86 -21.66 2.07
C LEU A 542 -7.97 -21.46 3.59
N ASN A 543 -7.27 -22.31 4.37
CA ASN A 543 -7.30 -22.21 5.82
C ASN A 543 -6.84 -20.83 6.29
N GLU A 544 -7.55 -20.29 7.28
CA GLU A 544 -7.26 -18.98 7.89
C GLU A 544 -7.31 -17.79 6.91
N ILE A 545 -7.91 -17.96 5.71
CA ILE A 545 -8.05 -16.88 4.74
C ILE A 545 -8.86 -15.73 5.32
N ASN A 546 -8.44 -14.51 5.01
CA ASN A 546 -9.14 -13.31 5.42
C ASN A 546 -9.95 -12.69 4.26
N LEU A 547 -11.24 -12.97 4.27
CA LEU A 547 -12.24 -12.48 3.30
C LEU A 547 -13.23 -11.48 3.96
N ARG A 548 -12.82 -10.80 5.04
CA ARG A 548 -13.67 -9.80 5.69
C ARG A 548 -14.12 -8.75 4.69
N TYR A 549 -15.41 -8.49 4.65
CA TYR A 549 -16.06 -7.50 3.77
C TYR A 549 -15.83 -7.74 2.27
N ALA A 550 -15.31 -8.90 1.87
CA ALA A 550 -15.16 -9.30 0.47
C ALA A 550 -16.53 -9.35 -0.22
N ARG A 551 -16.51 -9.16 -1.53
CA ARG A 551 -17.65 -9.42 -2.41
C ARG A 551 -17.40 -10.69 -3.18
N GLY A 552 -18.42 -11.50 -3.32
CA GLY A 552 -18.32 -12.79 -3.99
C GLY A 552 -19.69 -13.27 -4.41
N TYR A 553 -20.45 -12.44 -5.12
CA TYR A 553 -21.70 -12.88 -5.72
C TYR A 553 -21.42 -14.04 -6.66
N ARG A 554 -22.09 -15.20 -6.41
CA ARG A 554 -21.86 -16.46 -7.13
C ARG A 554 -20.42 -16.95 -7.15
N ALA A 555 -19.61 -16.59 -6.16
CA ALA A 555 -18.24 -17.11 -6.05
C ALA A 555 -18.25 -18.63 -5.77
N GLU A 556 -17.35 -19.37 -6.42
CA GLU A 556 -17.28 -20.83 -6.33
C GLU A 556 -16.19 -21.28 -5.36
N PHE A 557 -16.58 -21.85 -4.22
CA PHE A 557 -15.69 -22.42 -3.20
C PHE A 557 -15.89 -23.91 -2.97
N ALA A 558 -16.62 -24.62 -3.84
CA ALA A 558 -17.00 -26.00 -3.61
C ALA A 558 -15.81 -26.87 -3.13
N ASN A 559 -16.03 -27.67 -2.07
CA ASN A 559 -15.06 -28.54 -1.41
C ASN A 559 -13.80 -27.83 -0.85
N ALA A 560 -13.75 -26.50 -0.77
CA ALA A 560 -12.61 -25.76 -0.24
C ALA A 560 -12.37 -26.06 1.26
N ARG A 561 -11.11 -26.07 1.67
CA ARG A 561 -10.71 -26.16 3.07
C ARG A 561 -10.47 -24.76 3.62
N MET A 562 -11.43 -24.24 4.37
CA MET A 562 -11.48 -22.87 4.88
C MET A 562 -11.51 -22.83 6.43
N TRP A 563 -10.82 -23.77 7.08
CA TRP A 563 -10.73 -23.82 8.52
C TRP A 563 -10.23 -22.48 9.09
N ARG A 564 -10.95 -21.93 10.09
CA ARG A 564 -10.71 -20.61 10.69
C ARG A 564 -10.73 -19.44 9.71
N ALA A 565 -11.34 -19.58 8.55
CA ALA A 565 -11.48 -18.46 7.61
C ALA A 565 -12.28 -17.32 8.25
N ASN A 566 -11.92 -16.09 7.92
CA ASN A 566 -12.61 -14.89 8.39
C ASN A 566 -13.45 -14.27 7.26
N LEU A 567 -14.76 -14.44 7.32
CA LEU A 567 -15.77 -13.96 6.38
C LEU A 567 -16.66 -12.86 7.00
N GLU A 568 -16.22 -12.24 8.11
CA GLU A 568 -17.02 -11.22 8.80
C GLU A 568 -17.47 -10.12 7.85
N GLY A 569 -18.78 -9.87 7.77
CA GLY A 569 -19.36 -8.84 6.93
C GLY A 569 -19.19 -9.06 5.42
N ALA A 570 -18.72 -10.22 4.98
CA ALA A 570 -18.61 -10.54 3.55
C ALA A 570 -19.99 -10.59 2.89
N SER A 571 -20.08 -10.28 1.59
CA SER A 571 -21.29 -10.38 0.76
C SER A 571 -21.08 -11.48 -0.27
N LEU A 572 -21.64 -12.66 0.04
CA LEU A 572 -21.46 -13.93 -0.69
C LEU A 572 -22.81 -14.51 -1.14
N SER A 573 -23.72 -13.65 -1.56
CA SER A 573 -25.04 -14.06 -2.05
C SER A 573 -24.91 -15.04 -3.22
N GLU A 574 -25.72 -16.11 -3.20
CA GLU A 574 -25.77 -17.18 -4.22
C GLU A 574 -24.42 -17.90 -4.44
N ALA A 575 -23.44 -17.76 -3.53
CA ALA A 575 -22.15 -18.43 -3.67
C ALA A 575 -22.28 -19.97 -3.47
N ASP A 576 -21.34 -20.72 -4.04
CA ASP A 576 -21.25 -22.18 -3.93
C ASP A 576 -20.26 -22.59 -2.85
N PHE A 577 -20.81 -23.06 -1.73
CA PHE A 577 -20.06 -23.55 -0.56
C PHE A 577 -20.29 -25.07 -0.33
N ARG A 578 -20.73 -25.80 -1.33
CA ARG A 578 -20.99 -27.21 -1.19
C ARG A 578 -19.76 -28.00 -0.74
N GLY A 579 -19.88 -28.75 0.36
CA GLY A 579 -18.76 -29.52 0.92
C GLY A 579 -17.61 -28.71 1.49
N VAL A 580 -17.75 -27.39 1.66
CA VAL A 580 -16.71 -26.55 2.25
C VAL A 580 -16.48 -26.89 3.72
N ASN A 581 -15.22 -26.90 4.16
CA ASN A 581 -14.86 -27.02 5.57
C ASN A 581 -14.58 -25.63 6.17
N LEU A 582 -15.57 -25.07 6.87
CA LEU A 582 -15.55 -23.78 7.57
C LEU A 582 -15.48 -23.93 9.10
N ARG A 583 -14.99 -25.07 9.59
CA ARG A 583 -14.85 -25.29 11.02
C ARG A 583 -14.13 -24.10 11.70
N GLU A 584 -14.67 -23.64 12.84
CA GLU A 584 -14.14 -22.49 13.60
C GLU A 584 -14.07 -21.19 12.77
N GLY A 585 -14.78 -21.10 11.65
CA GLY A 585 -14.83 -19.90 10.80
C GLY A 585 -15.60 -18.74 11.46
N VAL A 586 -15.26 -17.51 11.09
CA VAL A 586 -15.94 -16.29 11.56
C VAL A 586 -16.76 -15.70 10.42
N LEU A 587 -18.11 -15.77 10.55
CA LEU A 587 -19.08 -15.33 9.54
C LEU A 587 -20.01 -14.22 10.08
N ARG A 588 -19.61 -13.53 11.14
CA ARG A 588 -20.46 -12.53 11.81
C ARG A 588 -20.97 -11.50 10.81
N SER A 589 -22.29 -11.29 10.82
CA SER A 589 -22.97 -10.32 9.95
C SER A 589 -22.66 -10.48 8.45
N ALA A 590 -22.20 -11.65 8.00
CA ALA A 590 -22.02 -11.93 6.58
C ALA A 590 -23.39 -12.02 5.88
N ASN A 591 -23.45 -11.51 4.64
CA ASN A 591 -24.63 -11.71 3.79
C ASN A 591 -24.39 -12.90 2.85
N MET A 592 -25.08 -13.99 3.12
CA MET A 592 -24.97 -15.28 2.42
C MET A 592 -26.37 -15.79 2.02
N ASP A 593 -27.23 -14.87 1.56
CA ASP A 593 -28.56 -15.26 1.11
C ASP A 593 -28.46 -16.19 -0.11
N LYS A 594 -29.34 -17.18 -0.13
CA LYS A 594 -29.39 -18.26 -1.16
C LYS A 594 -28.06 -19.00 -1.35
N LEU A 595 -27.22 -19.05 -0.30
CA LEU A 595 -25.97 -19.80 -0.30
C LEU A 595 -26.22 -21.28 -0.63
N GLN A 596 -25.43 -21.87 -1.51
CA GLN A 596 -25.42 -23.33 -1.71
C GLN A 596 -24.38 -23.93 -0.77
N ALA A 597 -24.83 -24.52 0.33
CA ALA A 597 -23.96 -24.97 1.41
C ALA A 597 -24.26 -26.43 1.85
N SER A 598 -24.77 -27.23 0.92
CA SER A 598 -25.04 -28.64 1.24
C SER A 598 -23.75 -29.39 1.60
N LYS A 599 -23.80 -30.21 2.66
CA LYS A 599 -22.66 -30.97 3.21
C LYS A 599 -21.52 -30.08 3.72
N THR A 600 -21.74 -28.78 3.98
CA THR A 600 -20.76 -27.86 4.56
C THR A 600 -20.49 -28.19 6.02
N ASN A 601 -19.22 -28.12 6.45
CA ASN A 601 -18.85 -28.26 7.85
C ASN A 601 -18.67 -26.85 8.48
N LEU A 602 -19.57 -26.48 9.39
CA LEU A 602 -19.59 -25.24 10.15
C LEU A 602 -19.40 -25.47 11.66
N VAL A 603 -18.82 -26.61 12.05
CA VAL A 603 -18.61 -26.96 13.46
C VAL A 603 -17.88 -25.83 14.19
N SER A 604 -18.49 -25.39 15.29
CA SER A 604 -17.96 -24.27 16.12
C SER A 604 -17.77 -22.94 15.36
N ALA A 605 -18.39 -22.74 14.21
CA ALA A 605 -18.33 -21.48 13.47
C ALA A 605 -19.12 -20.39 14.18
N ASP A 606 -18.66 -19.13 14.08
CA ASP A 606 -19.34 -17.96 14.63
C ASP A 606 -20.03 -17.16 13.51
N ALA A 607 -21.31 -17.41 13.34
CA ALA A 607 -22.17 -16.81 12.34
C ALA A 607 -23.23 -15.88 12.95
N GLN A 608 -22.93 -15.25 14.10
CA GLN A 608 -23.83 -14.34 14.78
C GLN A 608 -24.32 -13.23 13.83
N GLY A 609 -25.65 -13.08 13.72
CA GLY A 609 -26.29 -12.07 12.90
C GLY A 609 -26.05 -12.22 11.39
N ALA A 610 -25.58 -13.35 10.93
CA ALA A 610 -25.42 -13.63 9.50
C ALA A 610 -26.78 -13.79 8.79
N ASN A 611 -26.84 -13.43 7.51
CA ASN A 611 -28.01 -13.61 6.66
C ASN A 611 -27.82 -14.86 5.79
N PHE A 612 -28.61 -15.90 6.06
CA PHE A 612 -28.68 -17.15 5.31
C PHE A 612 -30.09 -17.38 4.71
N ALA A 613 -30.82 -16.32 4.43
CA ALA A 613 -32.15 -16.43 3.87
C ALA A 613 -32.15 -17.25 2.57
N GLY A 614 -32.97 -18.28 2.51
CA GLY A 614 -33.06 -19.19 1.35
C GLY A 614 -31.82 -20.05 1.09
N ALA A 615 -30.88 -20.13 2.02
CA ALA A 615 -29.67 -20.94 1.87
C ALA A 615 -30.00 -22.45 1.93
N ASP A 616 -29.24 -23.26 1.20
CA ASP A 616 -29.33 -24.72 1.21
C ASP A 616 -28.20 -25.31 2.09
N PHE A 617 -28.55 -25.75 3.29
CA PHE A 617 -27.66 -26.40 4.26
C PHE A 617 -27.98 -27.93 4.39
N GLN A 618 -28.56 -28.52 3.38
CA GLN A 618 -28.90 -29.92 3.45
C GLN A 618 -27.68 -30.80 3.80
N ASN A 619 -27.80 -31.63 4.84
CA ASN A 619 -26.74 -32.49 5.38
C ASN A 619 -25.48 -31.71 5.87
N ALA A 620 -25.58 -30.42 6.19
CA ALA A 620 -24.50 -29.65 6.78
C ALA A 620 -24.28 -30.02 8.26
N ASP A 621 -23.04 -29.89 8.74
CA ASP A 621 -22.71 -30.01 10.16
C ASP A 621 -22.47 -28.63 10.76
N MET A 622 -23.39 -28.17 11.61
CA MET A 622 -23.36 -26.90 12.33
C MET A 622 -23.24 -27.11 13.85
N SER A 623 -22.76 -28.28 14.28
CA SER A 623 -22.63 -28.59 15.70
C SER A 623 -21.83 -27.52 16.42
N TYR A 624 -22.33 -27.07 17.59
CA TYR A 624 -21.72 -26.04 18.40
C TYR A 624 -21.59 -24.66 17.73
N ALA A 625 -22.13 -24.44 16.54
CA ALA A 625 -22.07 -23.15 15.87
C ALA A 625 -22.86 -22.06 16.62
N ASN A 626 -22.41 -20.83 16.52
CA ASN A 626 -23.10 -19.66 17.03
C ASN A 626 -23.90 -18.96 15.92
N LEU A 627 -25.18 -19.23 15.84
CA LEU A 627 -26.13 -18.63 14.89
C LEU A 627 -27.07 -17.63 15.60
N ALA A 628 -26.66 -17.07 16.74
CA ALA A 628 -27.50 -16.14 17.50
C ALA A 628 -27.88 -14.92 16.63
N GLY A 629 -29.18 -14.63 16.53
CA GLY A 629 -29.71 -13.53 15.72
C GLY A 629 -29.53 -13.72 14.19
N ALA A 630 -29.14 -14.89 13.72
CA ALA A 630 -29.00 -15.16 12.30
C ALA A 630 -30.39 -15.21 11.61
N VAL A 631 -30.41 -14.84 10.31
CA VAL A 631 -31.61 -14.90 9.46
C VAL A 631 -31.51 -16.16 8.59
N LEU A 632 -32.37 -17.16 8.88
CA LEU A 632 -32.49 -18.45 8.22
C LEU A 632 -33.88 -18.64 7.58
N THR A 633 -34.52 -17.51 7.21
CA THR A 633 -35.86 -17.56 6.61
C THR A 633 -35.84 -18.38 5.32
N THR A 634 -36.76 -19.35 5.21
CA THR A 634 -36.86 -20.28 4.07
C THR A 634 -35.59 -21.10 3.78
N ALA A 635 -34.66 -21.20 4.73
CA ALA A 635 -33.46 -22.01 4.55
C ALA A 635 -33.82 -23.51 4.60
N ASN A 636 -33.11 -24.30 3.79
CA ASN A 636 -33.20 -25.78 3.80
C ASN A 636 -32.13 -26.33 4.74
N LEU A 637 -32.53 -26.79 5.91
CA LEU A 637 -31.69 -27.42 6.95
C LEU A 637 -31.98 -28.92 7.07
N ALA A 638 -32.63 -29.50 6.05
CA ALA A 638 -33.02 -30.91 6.09
C ALA A 638 -31.81 -31.83 6.31
N ARG A 639 -31.89 -32.71 7.31
CA ARG A 639 -30.83 -33.65 7.72
C ARG A 639 -29.54 -32.95 8.18
N ALA A 640 -29.59 -31.69 8.52
CA ALA A 640 -28.43 -31.00 9.09
C ALA A 640 -28.20 -31.42 10.54
N THR A 641 -26.94 -31.46 10.97
CA THR A 641 -26.55 -31.64 12.36
C THR A 641 -26.38 -30.30 13.03
N LEU A 642 -27.25 -29.96 13.98
CA LEU A 642 -27.31 -28.73 14.72
C LEU A 642 -27.14 -28.98 16.24
N TYR A 643 -26.40 -30.03 16.60
CA TYR A 643 -26.16 -30.42 17.97
C TYR A 643 -25.55 -29.27 18.79
N ALA A 644 -26.16 -28.95 19.91
CA ALA A 644 -25.74 -27.87 20.82
C ALA A 644 -25.55 -26.52 20.16
N VAL A 645 -26.18 -26.23 19.02
CA VAL A 645 -26.13 -24.98 18.28
C VAL A 645 -26.74 -23.83 19.11
N ASN A 646 -26.22 -22.63 18.97
CA ASN A 646 -26.80 -21.42 19.53
C ASN A 646 -27.65 -20.67 18.48
N LEU A 647 -28.98 -20.82 18.56
CA LEU A 647 -29.99 -20.19 17.71
C LEU A 647 -30.79 -19.09 18.45
N ARG A 648 -30.27 -18.54 19.56
CA ARG A 648 -30.97 -17.51 20.31
C ARG A 648 -31.37 -16.36 19.42
N GLN A 649 -32.67 -15.99 19.45
CA GLN A 649 -33.20 -14.90 18.62
C GLN A 649 -33.01 -15.07 17.11
N ALA A 650 -32.64 -16.25 16.63
CA ALA A 650 -32.53 -16.54 15.20
C ALA A 650 -33.91 -16.56 14.54
N ASN A 651 -33.97 -16.19 13.27
CA ASN A 651 -35.21 -16.21 12.48
C ASN A 651 -35.21 -17.37 11.48
N LEU A 652 -35.94 -18.42 11.79
CA LEU A 652 -36.14 -19.62 10.97
C LEU A 652 -37.57 -19.69 10.37
N LEU A 653 -38.15 -18.52 10.07
CA LEU A 653 -39.48 -18.48 9.47
C LEU A 653 -39.53 -19.33 8.19
N ARG A 654 -40.44 -20.30 8.13
CA ARG A 654 -40.62 -21.25 7.01
C ARG A 654 -39.36 -22.06 6.67
N ALA A 655 -38.41 -22.22 7.57
CA ALA A 655 -37.24 -23.07 7.36
C ALA A 655 -37.68 -24.56 7.34
N ASP A 656 -36.99 -25.39 6.54
CA ASP A 656 -37.11 -26.83 6.54
C ASP A 656 -36.03 -27.47 7.39
N LEU A 657 -36.40 -28.03 8.53
CA LEU A 657 -35.52 -28.72 9.48
C LEU A 657 -35.81 -30.22 9.51
N SER A 658 -36.48 -30.76 8.47
CA SER A 658 -36.88 -32.16 8.44
C SER A 658 -35.66 -33.08 8.65
N HIS A 659 -35.81 -34.04 9.60
CA HIS A 659 -34.76 -35.00 10.00
C HIS A 659 -33.47 -34.36 10.56
N ALA A 660 -33.52 -33.11 10.97
CA ALA A 660 -32.35 -32.44 11.57
C ALA A 660 -32.14 -32.88 13.03
N ASP A 661 -30.89 -32.83 13.49
CA ASP A 661 -30.51 -33.09 14.88
C ASP A 661 -30.27 -31.76 15.60
N LEU A 662 -31.22 -31.32 16.46
CA LEU A 662 -31.14 -30.11 17.28
C LEU A 662 -31.04 -30.43 18.77
N ARG A 663 -30.53 -31.59 19.12
CA ARG A 663 -30.36 -31.96 20.54
C ARG A 663 -29.49 -30.92 21.24
N ASP A 664 -29.87 -30.57 22.48
CA ASP A 664 -29.19 -29.55 23.30
C ASP A 664 -29.13 -28.14 22.65
N ALA A 665 -29.83 -27.86 21.57
CA ALA A 665 -29.87 -26.58 20.91
C ALA A 665 -30.36 -25.46 21.86
N LYS A 666 -29.74 -24.26 21.76
CA LYS A 666 -30.14 -23.06 22.50
C LYS A 666 -30.91 -22.16 21.54
N ALA A 667 -32.23 -22.18 21.58
CA ALA A 667 -33.10 -21.47 20.65
C ALA A 667 -34.13 -20.59 21.37
N GLU A 668 -33.78 -20.07 22.54
CA GLU A 668 -34.63 -19.16 23.28
C GLU A 668 -34.92 -17.89 22.45
N LEU A 669 -36.22 -17.52 22.42
CA LEU A 669 -36.72 -16.37 21.65
C LEU A 669 -36.54 -16.48 20.13
N ALA A 670 -36.20 -17.63 19.59
CA ALA A 670 -36.07 -17.84 18.15
C ALA A 670 -37.46 -17.92 17.47
N VAL A 671 -37.49 -17.64 16.17
CA VAL A 671 -38.73 -17.66 15.37
C VAL A 671 -38.71 -18.86 14.45
N PHE A 672 -39.56 -19.87 14.73
CA PHE A 672 -39.81 -21.07 13.91
C PHE A 672 -41.20 -21.06 13.29
N SER A 673 -41.81 -19.86 13.16
CA SER A 673 -43.16 -19.81 12.62
C SER A 673 -43.23 -20.45 11.23
N LEU A 674 -44.20 -21.34 11.03
CA LEU A 674 -44.43 -22.10 9.80
C LEU A 674 -43.22 -23.00 9.39
N ALA A 675 -42.27 -23.27 10.28
CA ALA A 675 -41.16 -24.17 10.01
C ALA A 675 -41.60 -25.60 9.95
N THR A 676 -40.93 -26.43 9.12
CA THR A 676 -41.11 -27.87 9.04
C THR A 676 -40.07 -28.54 9.93
N LEU A 677 -40.57 -29.25 10.97
CA LEU A 677 -39.76 -29.96 11.94
C LEU A 677 -40.04 -31.48 11.90
N GLU A 678 -40.40 -32.01 10.72
CA GLU A 678 -40.73 -33.41 10.56
C GLU A 678 -39.55 -34.31 10.92
N GLN A 679 -39.79 -35.28 11.86
CA GLN A 679 -38.77 -36.22 12.35
C GLN A 679 -37.48 -35.56 12.87
N THR A 680 -37.56 -34.31 13.31
CA THR A 680 -36.46 -33.55 13.93
C THR A 680 -36.24 -33.99 15.38
N ASP A 681 -35.01 -34.17 15.81
CA ASP A 681 -34.69 -34.42 17.22
C ASP A 681 -34.36 -33.07 17.94
N LEU A 682 -35.25 -32.67 18.84
CA LEU A 682 -35.17 -31.50 19.72
C LEU A 682 -35.00 -31.91 21.19
N SER A 683 -34.49 -33.10 21.48
CA SER A 683 -34.32 -33.56 22.85
C SER A 683 -33.42 -32.62 23.62
N ALA A 684 -33.84 -32.24 24.84
CA ALA A 684 -33.16 -31.29 25.74
C ALA A 684 -32.94 -29.89 25.13
N ALA A 685 -33.56 -29.54 24.00
CA ALA A 685 -33.44 -28.22 23.38
C ALA A 685 -34.10 -27.14 24.25
N LYS A 686 -33.44 -25.96 24.34
CA LYS A 686 -33.92 -24.78 25.06
C LYS A 686 -34.67 -23.85 24.11
N LEU A 687 -36.01 -23.94 24.13
CA LEU A 687 -36.91 -23.20 23.24
C LEU A 687 -37.72 -22.13 23.97
N ALA A 688 -37.39 -21.83 25.22
CA ALA A 688 -38.20 -20.95 26.04
C ALA A 688 -38.50 -19.60 25.34
N GLY A 689 -39.79 -19.24 25.26
CA GLY A 689 -40.26 -18.03 24.61
C GLY A 689 -40.12 -17.98 23.09
N ALA A 690 -39.77 -19.08 22.42
CA ALA A 690 -39.73 -19.16 20.97
C ALA A 690 -41.10 -18.98 20.34
N ASN A 691 -41.14 -18.42 19.12
CA ASN A 691 -42.34 -18.34 18.30
C ASN A 691 -42.39 -19.50 17.31
N MET A 692 -43.30 -20.47 17.54
CA MET A 692 -43.45 -21.67 16.72
C MET A 692 -44.88 -21.74 16.13
N THR A 693 -45.50 -20.58 15.89
CA THR A 693 -46.85 -20.49 15.34
C THR A 693 -46.97 -21.21 14.01
N GLY A 694 -47.89 -22.18 13.91
CA GLY A 694 -48.15 -22.96 12.72
C GLY A 694 -47.00 -23.91 12.31
N ALA A 695 -46.03 -24.17 13.16
CA ALA A 695 -44.93 -25.08 12.91
C ALA A 695 -45.42 -26.53 12.84
N GLN A 696 -44.76 -27.39 12.04
CA GLN A 696 -45.11 -28.78 11.78
C GLN A 696 -44.15 -29.75 12.51
N PHE A 697 -44.64 -30.42 13.58
CA PHE A 697 -43.85 -31.31 14.43
C PHE A 697 -44.16 -32.82 14.16
N LYS A 698 -44.41 -33.19 12.93
CA LYS A 698 -44.75 -34.59 12.61
C LYS A 698 -43.60 -35.55 12.97
N GLY A 699 -43.82 -36.41 13.95
CA GLY A 699 -42.82 -37.37 14.41
C GLY A 699 -41.58 -36.75 15.07
N THR A 700 -41.65 -35.48 15.48
CA THR A 700 -40.55 -34.75 16.15
C THR A 700 -40.33 -35.32 17.55
N ILE A 701 -39.07 -35.43 17.97
CA ILE A 701 -38.70 -35.83 19.33
C ILE A 701 -38.44 -34.55 20.16
N LEU A 702 -39.24 -34.33 21.20
CA LEU A 702 -39.16 -33.19 22.13
C LEU A 702 -38.92 -33.69 23.57
N LEU A 703 -38.19 -34.77 23.76
CA LEU A 703 -37.88 -35.36 25.05
C LEU A 703 -37.11 -34.32 25.90
N GLU A 704 -37.64 -33.98 27.09
CA GLU A 704 -37.05 -33.02 28.03
C GLU A 704 -36.83 -31.62 27.43
N ALA A 705 -37.45 -31.27 26.31
CA ALA A 705 -37.34 -29.97 25.71
C ALA A 705 -37.98 -28.87 26.57
N ASP A 706 -37.34 -27.72 26.71
CA ASP A 706 -37.87 -26.54 27.40
C ASP A 706 -38.70 -25.66 26.44
N LEU A 707 -40.02 -25.85 26.45
CA LEU A 707 -40.99 -25.07 25.68
C LEU A 707 -41.70 -24.03 26.53
N ALA A 708 -41.13 -23.64 27.66
CA ALA A 708 -41.78 -22.66 28.57
C ALA A 708 -42.04 -21.33 27.84
N LYS A 709 -43.27 -20.82 27.97
CA LYS A 709 -43.72 -19.56 27.36
C LYS A 709 -43.61 -19.49 25.82
N THR A 710 -43.48 -20.63 25.12
CA THR A 710 -43.47 -20.68 23.64
C THR A 710 -44.85 -20.33 23.07
N ASP A 711 -44.86 -19.73 21.88
CA ASP A 711 -46.08 -19.52 21.10
C ASP A 711 -46.27 -20.66 20.10
N LEU A 712 -47.16 -21.60 20.45
CA LEU A 712 -47.46 -22.81 19.67
C LEU A 712 -48.83 -22.73 18.98
N ARG A 713 -49.36 -21.52 18.79
CA ARG A 713 -50.69 -21.37 18.18
C ARG A 713 -50.74 -21.99 16.79
N GLY A 714 -51.73 -22.83 16.57
CA GLY A 714 -51.93 -23.53 15.30
C GLY A 714 -50.83 -24.49 14.90
N ALA A 715 -49.89 -24.80 15.78
CA ALA A 715 -48.86 -25.83 15.55
C ALA A 715 -49.43 -27.22 15.52
N ALA A 716 -48.87 -28.16 14.73
CA ALA A 716 -49.35 -29.53 14.58
C ALA A 716 -48.32 -30.55 15.03
N PHE A 717 -48.71 -31.49 15.91
CA PHE A 717 -47.85 -32.47 16.58
C PHE A 717 -48.19 -33.95 16.28
N PRO A 718 -48.51 -34.34 15.04
CA PRO A 718 -48.90 -35.71 14.79
C PRO A 718 -47.73 -36.69 15.00
N GLY A 719 -47.83 -37.56 16.00
CA GLY A 719 -46.79 -38.51 16.36
C GLY A 719 -45.55 -37.92 17.03
N ALA A 720 -45.62 -36.65 17.45
CA ALA A 720 -44.50 -36.01 18.19
C ALA A 720 -44.37 -36.59 19.60
N ILE A 721 -43.16 -36.75 20.11
CA ILE A 721 -42.83 -37.27 21.45
C ILE A 721 -42.60 -36.13 22.40
N LEU A 722 -43.52 -35.86 23.34
CA LEU A 722 -43.50 -34.76 24.30
C LEU A 722 -43.21 -35.21 25.75
N ARG A 723 -42.65 -36.41 25.93
CA ARG A 723 -42.33 -36.93 27.25
C ARG A 723 -41.39 -35.97 27.99
N GLN A 724 -41.77 -35.58 29.23
CA GLN A 724 -41.00 -34.66 30.09
C GLN A 724 -40.71 -33.30 29.47
N ALA A 725 -41.38 -32.92 28.39
CA ALA A 725 -41.25 -31.57 27.84
C ALA A 725 -41.85 -30.54 28.79
N HIS A 726 -41.17 -29.40 28.98
CA HIS A 726 -41.63 -28.28 29.86
C HIS A 726 -42.47 -27.31 29.04
N LEU A 727 -43.81 -27.33 29.24
CA LEU A 727 -44.78 -26.47 28.54
C LEU A 727 -45.27 -25.27 29.35
N ASP A 728 -44.63 -24.92 30.48
CA ASP A 728 -45.10 -23.94 31.41
C ASP A 728 -45.37 -22.57 30.76
N GLY A 729 -46.64 -22.14 30.76
CA GLY A 729 -47.07 -20.89 30.15
C GLY A 729 -47.04 -20.85 28.63
N ALA A 730 -46.77 -21.93 27.93
CA ALA A 730 -46.84 -21.99 26.47
C ALA A 730 -48.29 -21.71 26.00
N ASN A 731 -48.45 -21.16 24.79
CA ASN A 731 -49.77 -20.89 24.19
C ASN A 731 -50.12 -21.94 23.15
N LEU A 732 -51.11 -22.77 23.47
CA LEU A 732 -51.60 -23.89 22.64
C LEU A 732 -52.89 -23.57 21.87
N GLU A 733 -53.29 -22.30 21.74
CA GLU A 733 -54.53 -21.93 21.09
C GLU A 733 -54.55 -22.42 19.62
N GLY A 734 -55.55 -23.26 19.27
CA GLY A 734 -55.69 -23.82 17.95
C GLY A 734 -54.61 -24.88 17.56
N ALA A 735 -53.73 -25.26 18.48
CA ALA A 735 -52.73 -26.30 18.23
C ALA A 735 -53.40 -27.69 18.11
N ASP A 736 -52.85 -28.55 17.21
CA ASP A 736 -53.27 -29.94 17.03
C ASP A 736 -52.26 -30.90 17.69
N LEU A 737 -52.58 -31.40 18.86
CA LEU A 737 -51.77 -32.33 19.65
C LEU A 737 -52.28 -33.77 19.55
N ARG A 738 -53.22 -34.08 18.65
CA ARG A 738 -53.75 -35.42 18.47
C ARG A 738 -52.66 -36.38 17.97
N GLY A 739 -52.56 -37.51 18.59
CA GLY A 739 -51.51 -38.48 18.35
C GLY A 739 -50.14 -38.13 18.89
N ALA A 740 -50.03 -37.06 19.70
CA ALA A 740 -48.81 -36.73 20.43
C ALA A 740 -48.51 -37.79 21.50
N LEU A 741 -47.28 -38.28 21.58
CA LEU A 741 -46.86 -39.36 22.45
C LEU A 741 -46.21 -38.82 23.75
N GLY A 742 -46.64 -39.39 24.89
CA GLY A 742 -46.09 -39.06 26.21
C GLY A 742 -46.44 -37.68 26.73
N LEU A 743 -47.52 -37.08 26.17
CA LEU A 743 -48.08 -35.80 26.68
C LEU A 743 -48.95 -36.10 27.94
N GLU A 744 -48.64 -35.43 29.02
CA GLU A 744 -49.34 -35.57 30.29
C GLU A 744 -50.34 -34.42 30.54
N ALA A 745 -51.44 -34.68 31.22
CA ALA A 745 -52.42 -33.68 31.60
C ALA A 745 -51.80 -32.55 32.45
N SER A 746 -50.82 -32.84 33.28
CA SER A 746 -50.05 -31.89 34.09
C SER A 746 -49.32 -30.85 33.21
N GLN A 747 -48.70 -31.25 32.13
CA GLN A 747 -48.03 -30.39 31.16
C GLN A 747 -49.04 -29.46 30.47
N VAL A 748 -50.19 -29.99 30.05
CA VAL A 748 -51.26 -29.22 29.38
C VAL A 748 -51.88 -28.20 30.32
N CYS A 749 -52.11 -28.57 31.62
CA CYS A 749 -52.66 -27.67 32.60
C CYS A 749 -51.81 -26.40 32.86
N SER A 750 -50.50 -26.48 32.69
CA SER A 750 -49.61 -25.33 32.87
C SER A 750 -49.62 -24.35 31.69
N THR A 751 -50.30 -24.69 30.57
CA THR A 751 -50.33 -23.92 29.35
C THR A 751 -51.48 -22.93 29.24
N LYS A 752 -51.37 -21.97 28.31
CA LYS A 752 -52.45 -21.04 27.94
C LYS A 752 -53.18 -21.57 26.71
N GLY A 753 -54.49 -21.26 26.59
CA GLY A 753 -55.29 -21.56 25.39
C GLY A 753 -55.52 -23.03 25.14
N TRP A 754 -55.19 -23.94 26.05
CA TRP A 754 -55.35 -25.40 25.86
C TRP A 754 -56.79 -25.84 25.57
N ARG A 755 -57.79 -25.10 25.99
CA ARG A 755 -59.19 -25.38 25.67
C ARG A 755 -59.52 -25.25 24.20
N GLY A 756 -58.75 -24.41 23.48
CA GLY A 756 -58.81 -24.27 22.01
C GLY A 756 -57.94 -25.27 21.26
N ALA A 757 -57.12 -26.03 21.95
CA ALA A 757 -56.25 -27.06 21.34
C ALA A 757 -57.05 -28.36 21.05
N GLN A 758 -56.63 -29.09 20.02
CA GLN A 758 -57.13 -30.42 19.72
C GLN A 758 -56.28 -31.47 20.43
N LEU A 759 -56.85 -32.16 21.37
CA LEU A 759 -56.19 -33.19 22.19
C LEU A 759 -56.87 -34.55 21.97
N ASP A 760 -56.14 -35.63 22.19
CA ASP A 760 -56.72 -36.98 22.26
C ASP A 760 -57.76 -37.04 23.42
N ALA A 761 -58.79 -37.92 23.26
CA ALA A 761 -59.90 -37.90 24.17
C ALA A 761 -59.53 -38.22 25.62
N ASP A 762 -58.54 -39.07 25.85
CA ASP A 762 -58.03 -39.49 27.15
C ASP A 762 -57.21 -38.30 27.83
N VAL A 763 -56.33 -37.70 27.07
CA VAL A 763 -55.55 -36.53 27.55
C VAL A 763 -56.48 -35.34 27.89
N LYS A 764 -57.46 -35.08 27.03
CA LYS A 764 -58.44 -34.01 27.24
C LYS A 764 -59.24 -34.25 28.50
N ALA A 765 -59.81 -35.48 28.68
CA ALA A 765 -60.56 -35.79 29.88
C ALA A 765 -59.73 -35.68 31.15
N ALA A 766 -58.48 -36.16 31.17
CA ALA A 766 -57.57 -36.03 32.29
C ALA A 766 -57.20 -34.57 32.58
N THR A 767 -57.02 -33.75 31.54
CA THR A 767 -56.72 -32.32 31.67
C THR A 767 -57.89 -31.54 32.22
N GLU A 768 -59.11 -31.79 31.74
CA GLU A 768 -60.36 -31.18 32.28
C GLU A 768 -60.57 -31.52 33.75
N GLN A 769 -60.28 -32.75 34.13
CA GLN A 769 -60.38 -33.20 35.51
C GLN A 769 -59.32 -32.52 36.40
N LEU A 770 -58.08 -32.47 36.00
CA LEU A 770 -56.96 -31.91 36.75
C LEU A 770 -57.04 -30.37 36.87
N CYS A 771 -57.27 -29.69 35.76
CA CYS A 771 -57.35 -28.23 35.73
C CYS A 771 -58.67 -27.68 36.29
N GLY A 772 -59.77 -28.47 36.16
CA GLY A 772 -61.08 -28.13 36.76
C GLY A 772 -61.04 -28.18 38.29
N ALA A 773 -60.38 -29.21 38.86
CA ALA A 773 -60.21 -29.31 40.32
C ALA A 773 -59.35 -28.19 40.93
N SER A 774 -58.34 -27.68 40.19
CA SER A 774 -57.50 -26.56 40.64
C SER A 774 -58.25 -25.23 40.72
N GLN A 775 -59.29 -25.00 39.93
CA GLN A 775 -60.13 -23.81 39.97
C GLN A 775 -61.20 -23.84 41.07
N ALA A 776 -61.55 -25.05 41.54
CA ALA A 776 -62.54 -25.23 42.62
C ALA A 776 -61.96 -24.97 44.01
N ASN A 777 -60.62 -24.87 44.14
CA ASN A 777 -59.99 -24.62 45.45
C ASN A 777 -58.84 -23.59 45.33
N PRO A 778 -59.14 -22.28 45.12
CA PRO A 778 -58.11 -21.25 45.19
C PRO A 778 -57.55 -21.25 46.63
N LYS A 779 -56.28 -21.71 46.82
CA LYS A 779 -55.61 -21.48 48.09
C LYS A 779 -55.59 -19.97 48.40
N PRO A 780 -55.91 -19.53 49.63
CA PRO A 780 -55.98 -18.15 50.03
C PRO A 780 -54.64 -17.41 49.91
#